data_b513a8dbee8832b94a3e62ebcd41e5ca
#
_entry.id   b513a8dbee8832b94a3e62ebcd41e5ca
#
_cell.length_a   1.000
_cell.length_b   1.000
_cell.length_c   1.000
_cell.angle_alpha   90.00
_cell.angle_beta   90.00
_cell.angle_gamma   90.00
#
_symmetry.space_group_name_H-M   'P 1'
#
loop_
_entity.id
_entity.type
_entity.pdbx_description
1 polymer ?
#
loop_
_entity_poly.entity_id
_entity_poly.type
_entity_poly.pdbx_seq_one_letter_code
_entity_poly.pdbx_strand_id
1 'polypeptide(L)'
;MLNQRLREALPGAPGLSTDRMMRTGTSLRDTLSTGVWLCDGAMGTLLYASSGLDSCFDALNLSEPALVRSVHAKYIAAGADLIETNTFGANRFKLAPYGVQNHVVQINRSGAVLAREAADRSRREVWVLGAMGPLGRNLAPLGSVSPDDARSAFREQATALVETGVDAFVLETFSNLVEISLAIEAVRSIADLPIIAQMAFTDERVTFAGRTPGDVAQILRTLPVEVVGANCSVGPTILCDVLEQMQPVVGALPLSAQPNAGFPRQVGERIVYVASPAYMAQSVARMIQVGARVIGGCCGTTPEHIAAMRQAIDTASPAHRQPATHFRAPVIGPTPTANPWLQVPRTPLQRKLDRGEFVITVELDPPRGHSVEHLVQGAKILRDRGVDLVDINDGSLGRVSMGVLPTAVLIRERTGLDVNMHFTCRDRNLLGIQADLLGAHALDIRNILALKGDPPRSGDYARATAVFDVGAVGLIEVVRRLNEGLDAAGNRLGEPTAFSVGAALNPVADDPEREIRLLRRKVSAGAQWLQTQPVYDLEALDRFLSRAGGCPVPLIVGVLPLHSARHADFLHNEVPGIRIPEAIRARMRQASERALAVGIETAQQLVQEIRRRYAGVYLMPSFGRFDVVAEVLDAFW
;
A
#
# COMPACT_ATOMS: atom_id res chain seq x y z
N MET A 1 -12.59 20.92 -20.54
CA MET A 1 -12.85 20.51 -21.95
C MET A 1 -13.33 19.05 -22.06
N LEU A 2 -12.79 18.09 -21.30
CA LEU A 2 -13.24 16.68 -21.35
C LEU A 2 -14.72 16.51 -20.98
N ASN A 3 -15.17 17.14 -19.89
CA ASN A 3 -16.57 17.08 -19.42
C ASN A 3 -17.61 17.68 -20.39
N GLN A 4 -17.21 18.58 -21.27
CA GLN A 4 -18.11 19.18 -22.24
C GLN A 4 -18.29 18.28 -23.49
N ARG A 5 -17.22 17.62 -23.93
CA ARG A 5 -17.25 16.62 -25.01
C ARG A 5 -17.99 15.33 -24.64
N LEU A 6 -17.94 14.91 -23.37
CA LEU A 6 -18.65 13.73 -22.87
C LEU A 6 -20.18 13.91 -22.81
N ARG A 7 -20.68 15.15 -22.69
CA ARG A 7 -22.14 15.43 -22.71
C ARG A 7 -22.76 15.36 -24.11
N GLU A 8 -21.96 15.48 -25.16
CA GLU A 8 -22.43 15.54 -26.56
C GLU A 8 -22.42 14.15 -27.25
N ALA A 9 -21.85 13.11 -26.65
CA ALA A 9 -21.54 11.83 -27.27
C ALA A 9 -22.51 10.67 -26.93
N LEU A 10 -23.77 10.94 -26.58
CA LEU A 10 -24.74 9.89 -26.25
C LEU A 10 -25.81 9.69 -27.35
N PRO A 11 -25.64 8.80 -28.33
CA PRO A 11 -26.73 8.11 -29.00
C PRO A 11 -27.00 6.73 -28.41
N GLY A 12 -28.27 6.33 -28.39
CA GLY A 12 -28.76 5.09 -27.83
C GLY A 12 -28.09 3.84 -28.43
N ALA A 13 -27.82 2.85 -27.55
CA ALA A 13 -27.22 1.58 -27.92
C ALA A 13 -28.16 0.75 -28.84
N PRO A 14 -27.66 0.20 -29.95
CA PRO A 14 -28.42 -0.78 -30.72
C PRO A 14 -28.51 -2.10 -29.94
N GLY A 15 -29.69 -2.70 -29.90
CA GLY A 15 -29.96 -3.99 -29.25
C GLY A 15 -29.09 -5.10 -29.83
N LEU A 16 -28.44 -5.85 -28.94
CA LEU A 16 -27.60 -7.00 -29.27
C LEU A 16 -28.49 -8.20 -29.67
N SER A 17 -28.23 -8.79 -30.82
CA SER A 17 -28.88 -10.00 -31.29
C SER A 17 -28.35 -11.23 -30.52
N THR A 18 -29.27 -12.04 -30.03
CA THR A 18 -29.06 -13.31 -29.29
C THR A 18 -28.54 -14.46 -30.16
N ASP A 19 -28.08 -14.22 -31.39
CA ASP A 19 -27.88 -15.24 -32.42
C ASP A 19 -26.44 -15.81 -32.50
N ARG A 20 -25.61 -15.60 -31.47
CA ARG A 20 -24.16 -15.92 -31.53
C ARG A 20 -23.71 -17.20 -30.84
N MET A 21 -24.64 -17.99 -30.27
CA MET A 21 -24.32 -19.25 -29.58
C MET A 21 -23.91 -20.43 -30.49
N MET A 22 -23.84 -20.24 -31.80
CA MET A 22 -23.59 -21.33 -32.75
C MET A 22 -22.55 -21.03 -33.84
N ARG A 23 -21.37 -20.52 -33.52
CA ARG A 23 -20.34 -20.33 -34.55
C ARG A 23 -19.21 -21.34 -34.56
N THR A 24 -18.89 -22.00 -33.46
CA THR A 24 -17.94 -23.12 -33.40
C THR A 24 -18.39 -24.11 -32.32
N GLY A 25 -18.30 -25.40 -32.57
CA GLY A 25 -18.66 -26.47 -31.61
C GLY A 25 -17.68 -26.61 -30.44
N THR A 26 -16.74 -25.66 -30.26
CA THR A 26 -15.68 -25.69 -29.23
C THR A 26 -15.78 -24.45 -28.36
N SER A 27 -15.79 -24.60 -27.05
CA SER A 27 -15.79 -23.47 -26.12
C SER A 27 -14.38 -22.83 -26.06
N LEU A 28 -14.29 -21.50 -25.79
CA LEU A 28 -12.98 -20.85 -25.61
C LEU A 28 -12.19 -21.52 -24.47
N ARG A 29 -12.87 -22.04 -23.44
CA ARG A 29 -12.24 -22.77 -22.32
C ARG A 29 -11.48 -24.02 -22.81
N ASP A 30 -12.09 -24.81 -23.71
CA ASP A 30 -11.43 -25.97 -24.30
C ASP A 30 -10.31 -25.58 -25.26
N THR A 31 -10.54 -24.51 -25.99
CA THR A 31 -9.62 -23.92 -26.97
C THR A 31 -8.30 -23.44 -26.30
N LEU A 32 -8.37 -22.74 -25.17
CA LEU A 32 -7.20 -22.26 -24.42
C LEU A 32 -6.29 -23.39 -23.90
N SER A 33 -6.82 -24.61 -23.74
CA SER A 33 -6.05 -25.77 -23.27
C SER A 33 -5.29 -26.52 -24.37
N THR A 34 -5.64 -26.34 -25.64
CA THR A 34 -5.20 -27.25 -26.74
C THR A 34 -4.25 -26.63 -27.75
N GLY A 35 -4.17 -25.29 -27.86
CA GLY A 35 -3.37 -24.58 -28.85
C GLY A 35 -2.42 -23.56 -28.26
N VAL A 36 -1.71 -22.85 -29.13
CA VAL A 36 -0.98 -21.61 -28.80
C VAL A 36 -1.75 -20.46 -29.44
N TRP A 37 -2.17 -19.51 -28.64
CA TRP A 37 -3.01 -18.38 -29.01
C TRP A 37 -2.24 -17.09 -28.87
N LEU A 38 -2.25 -16.27 -29.93
CA LEU A 38 -1.59 -14.99 -29.94
C LEU A 38 -2.55 -13.90 -29.45
N CYS A 39 -2.21 -13.31 -28.30
CA CYS A 39 -2.86 -12.11 -27.80
C CYS A 39 -2.29 -10.87 -28.49
N ASP A 40 -2.97 -9.75 -28.39
CA ASP A 40 -2.51 -8.47 -28.89
C ASP A 40 -1.33 -7.89 -28.05
N GLY A 41 -1.08 -6.61 -28.21
CA GLY A 41 0.01 -5.89 -27.55
C GLY A 41 -0.46 -4.61 -26.87
N ALA A 42 0.49 -3.72 -26.61
CA ALA A 42 0.26 -2.52 -25.83
C ALA A 42 -0.81 -1.59 -26.41
N MET A 43 -1.94 -1.49 -25.75
CA MET A 43 -2.97 -0.48 -26.06
C MET A 43 -2.51 0.92 -25.62
N GLY A 44 -2.15 1.09 -24.34
CA GLY A 44 -1.80 2.38 -23.76
C GLY A 44 -0.62 3.06 -24.45
N THR A 45 0.43 2.32 -24.82
CA THR A 45 1.62 2.88 -25.50
C THR A 45 1.28 3.45 -26.90
N LEU A 46 0.38 2.78 -27.64
CA LEU A 46 -0.05 3.29 -28.95
C LEU A 46 -0.98 4.50 -28.84
N LEU A 47 -1.86 4.49 -27.86
CA LEU A 47 -2.74 5.63 -27.57
C LEU A 47 -1.94 6.84 -27.09
N TYR A 48 -0.92 6.62 -26.23
CA TYR A 48 -0.01 7.67 -25.78
C TYR A 48 0.69 8.40 -26.92
N ALA A 49 1.15 7.66 -27.93
CA ALA A 49 1.79 8.26 -29.09
C ALA A 49 0.88 9.22 -29.86
N SER A 50 -0.44 9.08 -29.70
CA SER A 50 -1.45 9.87 -30.41
C SER A 50 -2.12 10.95 -29.55
N SER A 51 -2.21 10.80 -28.22
CA SER A 51 -3.01 11.64 -27.31
C SER A 51 -2.23 12.36 -26.20
N GLY A 52 -0.94 12.02 -25.98
CA GLY A 52 -0.09 12.64 -24.95
C GLY A 52 -0.22 12.04 -23.54
N LEU A 53 0.65 12.49 -22.61
CA LEU A 53 0.86 11.91 -21.26
C LEU A 53 -0.32 12.10 -20.29
N ASP A 54 -1.04 13.20 -20.38
CA ASP A 54 -2.06 13.57 -19.38
C ASP A 54 -3.46 13.01 -19.69
N SER A 55 -3.56 12.05 -20.61
CA SER A 55 -4.83 11.47 -21.02
C SER A 55 -5.21 10.24 -20.22
N CYS A 56 -6.46 10.15 -19.80
CA CYS A 56 -7.06 8.91 -19.32
C CYS A 56 -7.34 8.00 -20.52
N PHE A 57 -6.49 7.00 -20.75
CA PHE A 57 -6.59 6.13 -21.94
C PHE A 57 -7.90 5.36 -22.01
N ASP A 58 -8.42 4.90 -20.85
CA ASP A 58 -9.71 4.21 -20.79
C ASP A 58 -10.86 5.13 -21.23
N ALA A 59 -10.81 6.43 -20.92
CA ALA A 59 -11.83 7.39 -21.30
C ALA A 59 -11.83 7.72 -22.81
N LEU A 60 -10.75 7.36 -23.54
CA LEU A 60 -10.72 7.48 -25.01
C LEU A 60 -11.75 6.57 -25.68
N ASN A 61 -12.25 5.55 -25.00
CA ASN A 61 -13.39 4.76 -25.48
C ASN A 61 -14.61 5.62 -25.79
N LEU A 62 -14.77 6.74 -25.06
CA LEU A 62 -15.88 7.68 -25.25
C LEU A 62 -15.48 8.88 -26.09
N SER A 63 -14.29 9.45 -25.85
CA SER A 63 -13.87 10.70 -26.52
C SER A 63 -13.24 10.50 -27.89
N GLU A 64 -12.56 9.37 -28.13
CA GLU A 64 -11.83 9.05 -29.37
C GLU A 64 -12.07 7.59 -29.83
N PRO A 65 -13.33 7.15 -29.98
CA PRO A 65 -13.66 5.74 -30.25
C PRO A 65 -13.08 5.22 -31.57
N ALA A 66 -12.93 6.09 -32.57
CA ALA A 66 -12.32 5.72 -33.85
C ALA A 66 -10.83 5.36 -33.70
N LEU A 67 -10.10 6.07 -32.83
CA LEU A 67 -8.70 5.79 -32.54
C LEU A 67 -8.55 4.43 -31.84
N VAL A 68 -9.31 4.17 -30.78
CA VAL A 68 -9.28 2.89 -30.04
C VAL A 68 -9.61 1.72 -30.98
N ARG A 69 -10.68 1.84 -31.78
CA ARG A 69 -11.04 0.83 -32.76
C ARG A 69 -9.93 0.57 -33.79
N SER A 70 -9.24 1.62 -34.25
CA SER A 70 -8.13 1.47 -35.19
C SER A 70 -6.94 0.68 -34.62
N VAL A 71 -6.68 0.82 -33.31
CA VAL A 71 -5.62 0.04 -32.63
C VAL A 71 -5.98 -1.44 -32.59
N HIS A 72 -7.19 -1.79 -32.17
CA HIS A 72 -7.68 -3.18 -32.23
C HIS A 72 -7.57 -3.77 -33.63
N ALA A 73 -8.03 -3.04 -34.66
CA ALA A 73 -7.95 -3.49 -36.04
C ALA A 73 -6.51 -3.76 -36.51
N LYS A 74 -5.53 -2.94 -36.10
CA LYS A 74 -4.12 -3.13 -36.42
C LYS A 74 -3.56 -4.41 -35.78
N TYR A 75 -3.88 -4.72 -34.53
CA TYR A 75 -3.47 -5.95 -33.89
C TYR A 75 -4.09 -7.20 -34.50
N ILE A 76 -5.39 -7.14 -34.86
CA ILE A 76 -6.06 -8.23 -35.58
C ILE A 76 -5.38 -8.46 -36.95
N ALA A 77 -5.06 -7.38 -37.68
CA ALA A 77 -4.36 -7.47 -38.96
C ALA A 77 -2.93 -8.04 -38.81
N ALA A 78 -2.27 -7.77 -37.67
CA ALA A 78 -0.97 -8.34 -37.31
C ALA A 78 -1.02 -9.84 -36.94
N GLY A 79 -2.20 -10.41 -36.79
CA GLY A 79 -2.37 -11.84 -36.55
C GLY A 79 -2.83 -12.23 -35.15
N ALA A 80 -3.24 -11.28 -34.31
CA ALA A 80 -3.80 -11.57 -32.99
C ALA A 80 -5.08 -12.43 -33.10
N ASP A 81 -5.18 -13.47 -32.29
CA ASP A 81 -6.34 -14.35 -32.13
C ASP A 81 -7.21 -13.90 -30.94
N LEU A 82 -6.58 -13.25 -29.98
CA LEU A 82 -7.19 -12.69 -28.76
C LEU A 82 -6.87 -11.19 -28.73
N ILE A 83 -7.87 -10.36 -28.42
CA ILE A 83 -7.66 -8.92 -28.22
C ILE A 83 -8.24 -8.48 -26.87
N GLU A 84 -7.54 -7.62 -26.18
CA GLU A 84 -7.92 -7.08 -24.88
C GLU A 84 -8.67 -5.76 -25.02
N THR A 85 -9.76 -5.59 -24.29
CA THR A 85 -10.51 -4.32 -24.31
C THR A 85 -9.66 -3.17 -23.73
N ASN A 86 -9.87 -1.93 -24.21
CA ASN A 86 -9.21 -0.76 -23.63
C ASN A 86 -9.89 -0.36 -22.30
N THR A 87 -9.77 -1.22 -21.27
CA THR A 87 -10.46 -1.07 -19.98
C THR A 87 -9.59 -1.43 -18.77
N PHE A 88 -8.27 -1.58 -18.96
CA PHE A 88 -7.31 -1.93 -17.90
C PHE A 88 -7.45 -1.08 -16.63
N GLY A 89 -7.61 0.24 -16.78
CA GLY A 89 -7.74 1.20 -15.69
C GLY A 89 -9.18 1.65 -15.43
N ALA A 90 -10.17 1.07 -16.08
CA ALA A 90 -11.54 1.58 -16.09
C ALA A 90 -12.34 1.25 -14.80
N ASN A 91 -11.70 1.34 -13.62
CA ASN A 91 -12.34 1.23 -12.32
C ASN A 91 -12.46 2.62 -11.64
N ARG A 92 -13.39 2.74 -10.68
CA ARG A 92 -13.69 4.03 -10.01
C ARG A 92 -12.48 4.69 -9.35
N PHE A 93 -11.50 3.91 -8.86
CA PHE A 93 -10.33 4.44 -8.17
C PHE A 93 -9.31 5.03 -9.14
N LYS A 94 -9.02 4.35 -10.26
CA LYS A 94 -8.11 4.86 -11.29
C LYS A 94 -8.71 5.98 -12.13
N LEU A 95 -10.03 6.01 -12.28
CA LEU A 95 -10.74 7.09 -13.00
C LEU A 95 -10.92 8.36 -12.16
N ALA A 96 -10.88 8.26 -10.81
CA ALA A 96 -11.11 9.39 -9.91
C ALA A 96 -10.14 10.57 -10.10
N PRO A 97 -8.81 10.38 -10.28
CA PRO A 97 -7.87 11.48 -10.52
C PRO A 97 -8.19 12.31 -11.77
N TYR A 98 -8.88 11.72 -12.74
CA TYR A 98 -9.31 12.38 -13.98
C TYR A 98 -10.72 12.97 -13.89
N GLY A 99 -11.43 12.81 -12.75
CA GLY A 99 -12.79 13.31 -12.55
C GLY A 99 -13.87 12.55 -13.33
N VAL A 100 -13.58 11.34 -13.81
CA VAL A 100 -14.49 10.53 -14.65
C VAL A 100 -14.94 9.23 -13.97
N GLN A 101 -14.78 9.11 -12.66
CA GLN A 101 -15.16 7.93 -11.87
C GLN A 101 -16.66 7.57 -11.92
N ASN A 102 -17.52 8.51 -12.30
CA ASN A 102 -18.96 8.27 -12.46
C ASN A 102 -19.32 7.64 -13.83
N HIS A 103 -18.33 7.45 -14.71
CA HIS A 103 -18.50 6.88 -16.05
C HIS A 103 -17.94 5.46 -16.19
N VAL A 104 -17.66 4.75 -15.07
CA VAL A 104 -17.12 3.38 -15.08
C VAL A 104 -17.89 2.49 -16.06
N VAL A 105 -19.22 2.40 -15.92
CA VAL A 105 -20.07 1.52 -16.74
C VAL A 105 -20.00 1.91 -18.22
N GLN A 106 -20.09 3.21 -18.54
CA GLN A 106 -20.06 3.68 -19.93
C GLN A 106 -18.72 3.42 -20.60
N ILE A 107 -17.60 3.67 -19.88
CA ILE A 107 -16.24 3.47 -20.39
C ILE A 107 -15.99 1.98 -20.69
N ASN A 108 -16.37 1.09 -19.77
CA ASN A 108 -16.18 -0.35 -19.95
C ASN A 108 -17.06 -0.91 -21.09
N ARG A 109 -18.35 -0.54 -21.13
CA ARG A 109 -19.23 -0.94 -22.22
C ARG A 109 -18.72 -0.48 -23.58
N SER A 110 -18.32 0.80 -23.69
CA SER A 110 -17.79 1.34 -24.94
C SER A 110 -16.51 0.62 -25.36
N GLY A 111 -15.58 0.36 -24.42
CA GLY A 111 -14.35 -0.38 -24.70
C GLY A 111 -14.61 -1.78 -25.26
N ALA A 112 -15.54 -2.52 -24.66
CA ALA A 112 -15.92 -3.85 -25.14
C ALA A 112 -16.63 -3.79 -26.52
N VAL A 113 -17.53 -2.83 -26.75
CA VAL A 113 -18.16 -2.62 -28.07
C VAL A 113 -17.13 -2.34 -29.16
N LEU A 114 -16.17 -1.47 -28.91
CA LEU A 114 -15.13 -1.12 -29.89
C LEU A 114 -14.23 -2.30 -30.25
N ALA A 115 -13.84 -3.11 -29.28
CA ALA A 115 -13.08 -4.35 -29.52
C ALA A 115 -13.91 -5.35 -30.34
N ARG A 116 -15.19 -5.53 -29.96
CA ARG A 116 -16.10 -6.43 -30.67
C ARG A 116 -16.34 -6.00 -32.12
N GLU A 117 -16.57 -4.71 -32.36
CA GLU A 117 -16.72 -4.18 -33.72
C GLU A 117 -15.47 -4.42 -34.59
N ALA A 118 -14.27 -4.27 -34.01
CA ALA A 118 -13.02 -4.56 -34.72
C ALA A 118 -12.89 -6.06 -35.05
N ALA A 119 -13.23 -6.95 -34.11
CA ALA A 119 -13.24 -8.40 -34.30
C ALA A 119 -14.24 -8.81 -35.40
N ASP A 120 -15.47 -8.32 -35.35
CA ASP A 120 -16.53 -8.69 -36.31
C ASP A 120 -16.22 -8.23 -37.75
N ARG A 121 -15.53 -7.09 -37.91
CA ARG A 121 -15.11 -6.57 -39.22
C ARG A 121 -13.94 -7.33 -39.83
N SER A 122 -13.19 -8.09 -39.05
CA SER A 122 -11.92 -8.70 -39.48
C SER A 122 -12.06 -9.92 -40.40
N ARG A 123 -13.24 -10.54 -40.50
CA ARG A 123 -13.47 -11.83 -41.17
C ARG A 123 -12.65 -13.00 -40.63
N ARG A 124 -11.94 -12.79 -39.50
CA ARG A 124 -11.21 -13.83 -38.75
C ARG A 124 -12.00 -14.19 -37.49
N GLU A 125 -11.78 -15.38 -36.96
CA GLU A 125 -12.22 -15.71 -35.63
C GLU A 125 -11.28 -15.03 -34.62
N VAL A 126 -11.80 -14.05 -33.87
CA VAL A 126 -11.07 -13.29 -32.88
C VAL A 126 -11.91 -13.21 -31.61
N TRP A 127 -11.31 -13.57 -30.49
CA TRP A 127 -11.94 -13.54 -29.16
C TRP A 127 -11.63 -12.21 -28.47
N VAL A 128 -12.61 -11.67 -27.76
CA VAL A 128 -12.51 -10.39 -27.05
C VAL A 128 -12.39 -10.67 -25.55
N LEU A 129 -11.26 -10.29 -24.96
CA LEU A 129 -10.99 -10.42 -23.54
C LEU A 129 -11.33 -9.12 -22.82
N GLY A 130 -12.14 -9.19 -21.76
CA GLY A 130 -12.40 -8.08 -20.87
C GLY A 130 -11.19 -7.84 -19.98
N ALA A 131 -10.40 -6.78 -20.28
CA ALA A 131 -9.18 -6.46 -19.53
C ALA A 131 -9.50 -5.71 -18.24
N MET A 132 -8.97 -6.20 -17.12
CA MET A 132 -9.09 -5.60 -15.80
C MET A 132 -7.73 -5.59 -15.10
N GLY A 133 -7.26 -4.42 -14.69
CA GLY A 133 -6.04 -4.26 -13.91
C GLY A 133 -6.30 -3.94 -12.44
N PRO A 134 -5.23 -3.79 -11.63
CA PRO A 134 -5.32 -3.46 -10.22
C PRO A 134 -5.99 -2.09 -9.99
N LEU A 135 -6.52 -1.86 -8.80
CA LEU A 135 -7.25 -0.65 -8.43
C LEU A 135 -6.40 0.63 -8.43
N GLY A 136 -5.06 0.50 -8.42
CA GLY A 136 -4.14 1.63 -8.32
C GLY A 136 -4.14 2.30 -6.94
N ARG A 137 -4.64 1.59 -5.93
CA ARG A 137 -4.66 1.98 -4.52
C ARG A 137 -4.36 0.77 -3.65
N ASN A 138 -3.59 0.97 -2.59
CA ASN A 138 -3.30 -0.12 -1.67
C ASN A 138 -4.56 -0.54 -0.88
N LEU A 139 -4.70 -1.86 -0.69
CA LEU A 139 -5.71 -2.42 0.18
C LEU A 139 -5.39 -2.14 1.65
N ALA A 140 -6.42 -2.08 2.49
CA ALA A 140 -6.23 -2.04 3.94
C ALA A 140 -5.50 -3.32 4.42
N PRO A 141 -4.62 -3.23 5.45
CA PRO A 141 -4.36 -2.07 6.30
C PRO A 141 -3.33 -1.06 5.75
N LEU A 142 -2.56 -1.40 4.71
CA LEU A 142 -1.52 -0.53 4.13
C LEU A 142 -2.11 0.67 3.38
N GLY A 143 -3.32 0.54 2.84
CA GLY A 143 -4.04 1.60 2.15
C GLY A 143 -5.43 1.85 2.70
N SER A 144 -6.23 2.62 1.94
CA SER A 144 -7.57 3.05 2.34
C SER A 144 -8.70 2.17 1.79
N VAL A 145 -8.42 1.28 0.84
CA VAL A 145 -9.45 0.48 0.16
C VAL A 145 -9.74 -0.79 0.97
N SER A 146 -10.97 -0.95 1.44
CA SER A 146 -11.38 -2.18 2.11
C SER A 146 -11.54 -3.35 1.10
N PRO A 147 -11.44 -4.62 1.53
CA PRO A 147 -11.72 -5.75 0.66
C PRO A 147 -13.11 -5.70 0.00
N ASP A 148 -14.13 -5.18 0.71
CA ASP A 148 -15.50 -5.06 0.20
C ASP A 148 -15.60 -3.94 -0.85
N ASP A 149 -14.93 -2.80 -0.65
CA ASP A 149 -14.84 -1.74 -1.66
C ASP A 149 -14.11 -2.23 -2.92
N ALA A 150 -13.05 -3.02 -2.74
CA ALA A 150 -12.32 -3.64 -3.85
C ALA A 150 -13.22 -4.60 -4.65
N ARG A 151 -13.91 -5.54 -3.98
CA ARG A 151 -14.88 -6.45 -4.64
C ARG A 151 -15.97 -5.67 -5.37
N SER A 152 -16.51 -4.61 -4.74
CA SER A 152 -17.53 -3.76 -5.34
C SER A 152 -17.04 -3.08 -6.62
N ALA A 153 -15.81 -2.55 -6.62
CA ALA A 153 -15.22 -1.88 -7.79
C ALA A 153 -14.95 -2.88 -8.94
N PHE A 154 -14.39 -4.05 -8.64
CA PHE A 154 -14.18 -5.08 -9.64
C PHE A 154 -15.50 -5.62 -10.19
N ARG A 155 -16.51 -5.82 -9.34
CA ARG A 155 -17.85 -6.26 -9.79
C ARG A 155 -18.51 -5.24 -10.71
N GLU A 156 -18.42 -3.93 -10.39
CA GLU A 156 -18.95 -2.86 -11.24
C GLU A 156 -18.34 -2.90 -12.65
N GLN A 157 -17.02 -3.03 -12.73
CA GLN A 157 -16.30 -3.11 -14.00
C GLN A 157 -16.65 -4.39 -14.76
N ALA A 158 -16.58 -5.54 -14.10
CA ALA A 158 -16.84 -6.84 -14.70
C ALA A 158 -18.29 -6.98 -15.20
N THR A 159 -19.29 -6.46 -14.45
CA THR A 159 -20.69 -6.47 -14.88
C THR A 159 -20.86 -5.74 -16.21
N ALA A 160 -20.28 -4.55 -16.36
CA ALA A 160 -20.37 -3.77 -17.59
C ALA A 160 -19.75 -4.50 -18.80
N LEU A 161 -18.67 -5.25 -18.59
CA LEU A 161 -17.99 -6.04 -19.62
C LEU A 161 -18.81 -7.29 -20.01
N VAL A 162 -19.36 -8.03 -19.02
CA VAL A 162 -20.23 -9.21 -19.27
C VAL A 162 -21.47 -8.82 -20.06
N GLU A 163 -22.15 -7.75 -19.66
CA GLU A 163 -23.36 -7.28 -20.32
C GLU A 163 -23.13 -6.87 -21.80
N THR A 164 -21.88 -6.58 -22.16
CA THR A 164 -21.49 -6.21 -23.52
C THR A 164 -21.01 -7.43 -24.33
N GLY A 165 -20.86 -8.59 -23.70
CA GLY A 165 -20.56 -9.85 -24.39
C GLY A 165 -19.08 -10.05 -24.69
N VAL A 166 -18.18 -9.85 -23.71
CA VAL A 166 -16.80 -10.33 -23.78
C VAL A 166 -16.77 -11.85 -23.73
N ASP A 167 -15.77 -12.49 -24.35
CA ASP A 167 -15.66 -13.94 -24.45
C ASP A 167 -14.92 -14.57 -23.23
N ALA A 168 -14.05 -13.80 -22.59
CA ALA A 168 -13.31 -14.18 -21.39
C ALA A 168 -12.83 -12.92 -20.65
N PHE A 169 -12.20 -13.11 -19.50
CA PHE A 169 -11.51 -12.04 -18.76
C PHE A 169 -10.00 -12.25 -18.78
N VAL A 170 -9.26 -11.14 -18.86
CA VAL A 170 -7.85 -11.08 -18.51
C VAL A 170 -7.68 -10.14 -17.32
N LEU A 171 -7.22 -10.71 -16.21
CA LEU A 171 -6.87 -10.00 -14.98
C LEU A 171 -5.35 -9.81 -15.01
N GLU A 172 -4.88 -8.63 -15.40
CA GLU A 172 -3.51 -8.40 -15.82
C GLU A 172 -2.76 -7.41 -14.92
N THR A 173 -1.44 -7.56 -14.84
CA THR A 173 -0.52 -6.64 -14.18
C THR A 173 -0.78 -6.48 -12.67
N PHE A 174 -1.33 -7.51 -12.04
CA PHE A 174 -1.48 -7.53 -10.58
C PHE A 174 -0.13 -7.80 -9.91
N SER A 175 0.12 -7.17 -8.77
CA SER A 175 1.30 -7.39 -7.94
C SER A 175 0.96 -7.94 -6.55
N ASN A 176 -0.32 -7.91 -6.18
CA ASN A 176 -0.84 -8.34 -4.89
C ASN A 176 -1.81 -9.51 -5.07
N LEU A 177 -1.48 -10.67 -4.45
CA LEU A 177 -2.29 -11.89 -4.54
C LEU A 177 -3.68 -11.74 -3.90
N VAL A 178 -3.82 -10.94 -2.85
CA VAL A 178 -5.12 -10.67 -2.24
C VAL A 178 -6.00 -9.88 -3.21
N GLU A 179 -5.42 -8.88 -3.88
CA GLU A 179 -6.16 -8.05 -4.82
C GLU A 179 -6.66 -8.83 -6.04
N ILE A 180 -5.80 -9.66 -6.66
CA ILE A 180 -6.22 -10.49 -7.80
C ILE A 180 -7.25 -11.54 -7.36
N SER A 181 -7.16 -12.11 -6.16
CA SER A 181 -8.16 -13.03 -5.63
C SER A 181 -9.53 -12.37 -5.50
N LEU A 182 -9.57 -11.12 -5.00
CA LEU A 182 -10.82 -10.34 -4.92
C LEU A 182 -11.40 -10.04 -6.30
N ALA A 183 -10.56 -9.80 -7.31
CA ALA A 183 -11.00 -9.60 -8.69
C ALA A 183 -11.58 -10.89 -9.28
N ILE A 184 -10.94 -12.05 -9.07
CA ILE A 184 -11.43 -13.36 -9.49
C ILE A 184 -12.78 -13.66 -8.82
N GLU A 185 -12.90 -13.47 -7.50
CA GLU A 185 -14.16 -13.63 -6.77
C GLU A 185 -15.28 -12.76 -7.34
N ALA A 186 -14.96 -11.50 -7.65
CA ALA A 186 -15.92 -10.55 -8.22
C ALA A 186 -16.43 -11.02 -9.60
N VAL A 187 -15.53 -11.44 -10.50
CA VAL A 187 -15.90 -11.98 -11.82
C VAL A 187 -16.74 -13.25 -11.68
N ARG A 188 -16.32 -14.22 -10.87
CA ARG A 188 -17.03 -15.48 -10.66
C ARG A 188 -18.40 -15.30 -10.02
N SER A 189 -18.60 -14.23 -9.26
CA SER A 189 -19.93 -13.93 -8.67
C SER A 189 -20.99 -13.53 -9.69
N ILE A 190 -20.59 -13.22 -10.94
CA ILE A 190 -21.49 -12.69 -11.98
C ILE A 190 -21.47 -13.47 -13.29
N ALA A 191 -20.38 -14.19 -13.61
CA ALA A 191 -20.24 -14.90 -14.87
C ALA A 191 -19.36 -16.15 -14.76
N ASP A 192 -19.69 -17.18 -15.53
CA ASP A 192 -18.86 -18.38 -15.74
C ASP A 192 -18.09 -18.28 -17.08
N LEU A 193 -17.38 -17.18 -17.29
CA LEU A 193 -16.48 -16.99 -18.43
C LEU A 193 -15.04 -17.38 -18.06
N PRO A 194 -14.21 -17.85 -19.03
CA PRO A 194 -12.80 -18.13 -18.77
C PRO A 194 -12.08 -16.91 -18.19
N ILE A 195 -11.14 -17.16 -17.25
CA ILE A 195 -10.29 -16.13 -16.64
C ILE A 195 -8.82 -16.48 -16.89
N ILE A 196 -8.09 -15.52 -17.46
CA ILE A 196 -6.62 -15.51 -17.56
C ILE A 196 -6.12 -14.62 -16.42
N ALA A 197 -5.39 -15.18 -15.46
CA ALA A 197 -4.90 -14.47 -14.29
C ALA A 197 -3.38 -14.25 -14.38
N GLN A 198 -2.95 -12.98 -14.44
CA GLN A 198 -1.57 -12.61 -14.69
C GLN A 198 -1.02 -11.71 -13.58
N MET A 199 0.19 -12.06 -13.12
CA MET A 199 0.93 -11.26 -12.15
C MET A 199 2.12 -10.58 -12.81
N ALA A 200 2.47 -9.39 -12.30
CA ALA A 200 3.67 -8.66 -12.69
C ALA A 200 4.82 -8.98 -11.74
N PHE A 201 6.01 -9.16 -12.30
CA PHE A 201 7.24 -9.49 -11.58
C PHE A 201 8.32 -8.46 -11.88
N THR A 202 9.19 -8.22 -10.90
CA THR A 202 10.37 -7.37 -11.04
C THR A 202 11.49 -8.09 -11.79
N ASP A 203 12.58 -7.40 -12.08
CA ASP A 203 13.80 -7.98 -12.64
C ASP A 203 14.47 -8.99 -11.70
N GLU A 204 14.20 -8.93 -10.40
CA GLU A 204 14.60 -9.94 -9.40
C GLU A 204 13.72 -11.21 -9.41
N ARG A 205 12.74 -11.28 -10.31
CA ARG A 205 11.78 -12.39 -10.48
C ARG A 205 10.86 -12.60 -9.27
N VAL A 206 10.53 -11.54 -8.56
CA VAL A 206 9.52 -11.53 -7.49
C VAL A 206 8.43 -10.53 -7.82
N THR A 207 7.23 -10.71 -7.28
CA THR A 207 6.19 -9.67 -7.37
C THR A 207 6.60 -8.45 -6.55
N PHE A 208 6.00 -7.28 -6.80
CA PHE A 208 6.22 -6.10 -5.96
C PHE A 208 5.86 -6.33 -4.47
N ALA A 209 5.14 -7.41 -4.16
CA ALA A 209 4.89 -7.88 -2.79
C ALA A 209 5.90 -8.95 -2.31
N GLY A 210 7.02 -9.15 -3.02
CA GLY A 210 8.12 -10.06 -2.65
C GLY A 210 7.81 -11.56 -2.80
N ARG A 211 6.72 -11.94 -3.48
CA ARG A 211 6.37 -13.35 -3.70
C ARG A 211 7.13 -13.93 -4.87
N THR A 212 7.67 -15.14 -4.67
CA THR A 212 8.33 -15.87 -5.76
C THR A 212 7.32 -16.38 -6.80
N PRO A 213 7.75 -16.67 -8.05
CA PRO A 213 6.87 -17.26 -9.05
C PRO A 213 6.23 -18.58 -8.59
N GLY A 214 6.97 -19.41 -7.85
CA GLY A 214 6.44 -20.63 -7.25
C GLY A 214 5.33 -20.39 -6.23
N ASP A 215 5.50 -19.40 -5.32
CA ASP A 215 4.45 -19.02 -4.35
C ASP A 215 3.19 -18.50 -5.05
N VAL A 216 3.38 -17.67 -6.07
CA VAL A 216 2.28 -17.13 -6.91
C VAL A 216 1.53 -18.28 -7.60
N ALA A 217 2.26 -19.17 -8.26
CA ALA A 217 1.70 -20.32 -8.95
C ALA A 217 0.93 -21.25 -8.01
N GLN A 218 1.48 -21.48 -6.80
CA GLN A 218 0.82 -22.32 -5.78
C GLN A 218 -0.54 -21.76 -5.34
N ILE A 219 -0.67 -20.44 -5.27
CA ILE A 219 -1.93 -19.79 -4.88
C ILE A 219 -2.88 -19.73 -6.08
N LEU A 220 -2.43 -19.22 -7.24
CA LEU A 220 -3.29 -19.06 -8.41
C LEU A 220 -3.90 -20.37 -8.90
N ARG A 221 -3.16 -21.49 -8.84
CA ARG A 221 -3.68 -22.81 -9.22
C ARG A 221 -4.85 -23.30 -8.38
N THR A 222 -5.05 -22.74 -7.18
CA THR A 222 -6.17 -23.10 -6.30
C THR A 222 -7.41 -22.26 -6.55
N LEU A 223 -7.28 -21.19 -7.34
CA LEU A 223 -8.38 -20.29 -7.66
C LEU A 223 -9.11 -20.79 -8.94
N PRO A 224 -10.38 -20.43 -9.12
CA PRO A 224 -11.16 -20.83 -10.28
C PRO A 224 -10.77 -20.01 -11.52
N VAL A 225 -9.62 -20.35 -12.12
CA VAL A 225 -9.06 -19.71 -13.33
C VAL A 225 -8.65 -20.77 -14.35
N GLU A 226 -8.70 -20.44 -15.64
CA GLU A 226 -8.36 -21.34 -16.73
C GLU A 226 -6.91 -21.23 -17.19
N VAL A 227 -6.31 -20.04 -17.04
CA VAL A 227 -4.92 -19.76 -17.41
C VAL A 227 -4.27 -18.92 -16.33
N VAL A 228 -3.04 -19.22 -15.96
CA VAL A 228 -2.25 -18.40 -15.05
C VAL A 228 -0.97 -17.94 -15.74
N GLY A 229 -0.38 -16.82 -15.33
CA GLY A 229 0.85 -16.39 -15.98
C GLY A 229 1.40 -15.07 -15.49
N ALA A 230 2.22 -14.47 -16.36
CA ALA A 230 2.90 -13.22 -16.08
C ALA A 230 2.82 -12.25 -17.25
N ASN A 231 2.68 -10.97 -16.93
CA ASN A 231 2.72 -9.90 -17.93
C ASN A 231 3.39 -8.65 -17.37
N CYS A 232 3.77 -7.75 -18.28
CA CYS A 232 4.31 -6.42 -17.98
C CYS A 232 5.61 -6.43 -17.14
N SER A 233 6.05 -5.24 -16.74
CA SER A 233 7.23 -4.92 -15.91
C SER A 233 8.57 -5.32 -16.49
N VAL A 234 8.71 -6.50 -17.06
CA VAL A 234 9.98 -7.05 -17.57
C VAL A 234 9.90 -7.48 -19.05
N GLY A 235 11.07 -7.63 -19.67
CA GLY A 235 11.18 -8.14 -21.04
C GLY A 235 11.09 -9.67 -21.12
N PRO A 236 11.13 -10.23 -22.35
CA PRO A 236 10.83 -11.66 -22.59
C PRO A 236 11.79 -12.61 -21.88
N THR A 237 13.06 -12.27 -21.71
CA THR A 237 14.05 -13.15 -21.06
C THR A 237 13.68 -13.42 -19.61
N ILE A 238 13.46 -12.36 -18.83
CA ILE A 238 13.12 -12.48 -17.41
C ILE A 238 11.72 -13.08 -17.23
N LEU A 239 10.78 -12.72 -18.10
CA LEU A 239 9.44 -13.30 -18.04
C LEU A 239 9.45 -14.81 -18.30
N CYS A 240 10.26 -15.30 -19.22
CA CYS A 240 10.47 -16.74 -19.41
C CYS A 240 11.05 -17.41 -18.16
N ASP A 241 12.05 -16.78 -17.49
CA ASP A 241 12.62 -17.30 -16.24
C ASP A 241 11.56 -17.40 -15.12
N VAL A 242 10.63 -16.45 -15.07
CA VAL A 242 9.47 -16.46 -14.14
C VAL A 242 8.55 -17.65 -14.46
N LEU A 243 8.19 -17.83 -15.72
CA LEU A 243 7.31 -18.94 -16.14
C LEU A 243 7.95 -20.31 -15.95
N GLU A 244 9.27 -20.44 -16.15
CA GLU A 244 10.01 -21.68 -15.83
C GLU A 244 9.91 -22.07 -14.36
N GLN A 245 9.84 -21.09 -13.44
CA GLN A 245 9.63 -21.34 -12.02
C GLN A 245 8.16 -21.61 -11.68
N MET A 246 7.20 -21.08 -12.44
CA MET A 246 5.78 -21.33 -12.24
C MET A 246 5.37 -22.72 -12.77
N GLN A 247 5.92 -23.14 -13.90
CA GLN A 247 5.50 -24.33 -14.66
C GLN A 247 5.44 -25.62 -13.81
N PRO A 248 6.46 -25.98 -12.99
CA PRO A 248 6.40 -27.20 -12.19
C PRO A 248 5.29 -27.20 -11.13
N VAL A 249 4.79 -26.01 -10.77
CA VAL A 249 3.81 -25.82 -9.70
C VAL A 249 2.39 -25.81 -10.23
N VAL A 250 2.15 -25.19 -11.40
CA VAL A 250 0.78 -25.03 -11.96
C VAL A 250 0.18 -26.34 -12.47
N GLY A 251 0.99 -27.37 -12.72
CA GLY A 251 0.53 -28.67 -13.19
C GLY A 251 -0.03 -28.61 -14.61
N ALA A 252 -1.31 -28.95 -14.78
CA ALA A 252 -1.98 -29.00 -16.09
C ALA A 252 -2.53 -27.64 -16.56
N LEU A 253 -2.52 -26.60 -15.72
CA LEU A 253 -3.00 -25.29 -16.14
C LEU A 253 -2.09 -24.67 -17.20
N PRO A 254 -2.63 -24.16 -18.31
CA PRO A 254 -1.88 -23.43 -19.31
C PRO A 254 -1.26 -22.15 -18.71
N LEU A 255 -0.09 -21.76 -19.24
CA LEU A 255 0.54 -20.50 -18.87
C LEU A 255 0.25 -19.40 -19.90
N SER A 256 0.25 -18.13 -19.43
CA SER A 256 0.24 -16.95 -20.29
C SER A 256 1.53 -16.16 -20.16
N ALA A 257 1.99 -15.56 -21.27
CA ALA A 257 3.24 -14.83 -21.40
C ALA A 257 3.04 -13.54 -22.22
N GLN A 258 3.03 -12.37 -21.57
CA GLN A 258 2.89 -11.07 -22.25
C GLN A 258 3.95 -10.07 -21.74
N PRO A 259 5.23 -10.23 -22.18
CA PRO A 259 6.32 -9.34 -21.78
C PRO A 259 6.23 -7.96 -22.40
N ASN A 260 6.92 -7.00 -21.78
CA ASN A 260 7.22 -5.71 -22.38
C ASN A 260 8.23 -5.85 -23.54
N ALA A 261 8.27 -4.88 -24.44
CA ALA A 261 9.33 -4.76 -25.44
C ALA A 261 10.66 -4.29 -24.78
N GLY A 262 11.10 -5.00 -23.73
CA GLY A 262 12.25 -4.64 -22.90
C GLY A 262 11.89 -3.70 -21.74
N PHE A 263 12.93 -3.13 -21.11
CA PHE A 263 12.74 -2.16 -20.02
C PHE A 263 12.39 -0.78 -20.56
N PRO A 264 11.55 -0.02 -19.83
CA PRO A 264 11.27 1.38 -20.18
C PRO A 264 12.55 2.22 -20.06
N ARG A 265 12.78 3.09 -21.04
CA ARG A 265 13.83 4.13 -21.05
C ARG A 265 13.18 5.49 -21.19
N GLN A 266 13.58 6.42 -20.35
CA GLN A 266 13.19 7.81 -20.52
C GLN A 266 14.13 8.50 -21.52
N VAL A 267 13.58 9.04 -22.60
CA VAL A 267 14.30 9.83 -23.61
C VAL A 267 13.58 11.17 -23.75
N GLY A 268 14.10 12.21 -23.08
CA GLY A 268 13.39 13.46 -22.90
C GLY A 268 12.13 13.27 -22.07
N GLU A 269 10.98 13.71 -22.55
CA GLU A 269 9.68 13.53 -21.92
C GLU A 269 8.96 12.22 -22.33
N ARG A 270 9.61 11.37 -23.14
CA ARG A 270 8.98 10.15 -23.68
C ARG A 270 9.55 8.90 -23.04
N ILE A 271 8.66 7.94 -22.78
CA ILE A 271 9.03 6.57 -22.42
C ILE A 271 9.12 5.75 -23.72
N VAL A 272 10.29 5.18 -23.99
CA VAL A 272 10.54 4.31 -25.15
C VAL A 272 10.97 2.91 -24.69
N TYR A 273 10.63 1.92 -25.48
CA TYR A 273 11.01 0.52 -25.29
C TYR A 273 11.90 0.10 -26.46
N VAL A 274 12.93 -0.68 -26.19
CA VAL A 274 14.03 -0.88 -27.17
C VAL A 274 14.13 -2.28 -27.77
N ALA A 275 13.36 -3.25 -27.25
CA ALA A 275 13.38 -4.59 -27.83
C ALA A 275 12.73 -4.58 -29.22
N SER A 276 13.39 -5.18 -30.20
CA SER A 276 12.89 -5.22 -31.58
C SER A 276 11.86 -6.33 -31.78
N PRO A 277 11.00 -6.23 -32.83
CA PRO A 277 10.08 -7.30 -33.22
C PRO A 277 10.79 -8.66 -33.41
N ALA A 278 11.98 -8.67 -34.02
CA ALA A 278 12.76 -9.89 -34.22
C ALA A 278 13.21 -10.53 -32.90
N TYR A 279 13.61 -9.72 -31.91
CA TYR A 279 14.00 -10.22 -30.59
C TYR A 279 12.80 -10.82 -29.84
N MET A 280 11.64 -10.19 -29.90
CA MET A 280 10.41 -10.73 -29.33
C MET A 280 10.03 -12.07 -29.98
N ALA A 281 10.09 -12.15 -31.31
CA ALA A 281 9.82 -13.38 -32.05
C ALA A 281 10.76 -14.55 -31.67
N GLN A 282 12.06 -14.28 -31.47
CA GLN A 282 13.02 -15.31 -31.00
C GLN A 282 12.64 -15.90 -29.64
N SER A 283 11.99 -15.14 -28.77
CA SER A 283 11.59 -15.60 -27.44
C SER A 283 10.35 -16.50 -27.45
N VAL A 284 9.56 -16.51 -28.54
CA VAL A 284 8.32 -17.28 -28.65
C VAL A 284 8.53 -18.78 -28.45
N ALA A 285 9.59 -19.33 -29.06
CA ALA A 285 9.90 -20.76 -28.92
C ALA A 285 10.13 -21.16 -27.46
N ARG A 286 10.84 -20.32 -26.68
CA ARG A 286 11.05 -20.54 -25.24
C ARG A 286 9.76 -20.41 -24.47
N MET A 287 8.92 -19.41 -24.78
CA MET A 287 7.59 -19.26 -24.14
C MET A 287 6.74 -20.52 -24.33
N ILE A 288 6.71 -21.08 -25.53
CA ILE A 288 5.98 -22.33 -25.82
C ILE A 288 6.56 -23.52 -25.05
N GLN A 289 7.90 -23.62 -24.98
CA GLN A 289 8.60 -24.69 -24.27
C GLN A 289 8.30 -24.71 -22.78
N VAL A 290 8.23 -23.53 -22.15
CA VAL A 290 7.88 -23.40 -20.71
C VAL A 290 6.39 -23.59 -20.44
N GLY A 291 5.57 -23.92 -21.45
CA GLY A 291 4.14 -24.24 -21.29
C GLY A 291 3.18 -23.08 -21.55
N ALA A 292 3.65 -21.94 -22.07
CA ALA A 292 2.74 -20.86 -22.44
C ALA A 292 1.84 -21.28 -23.61
N ARG A 293 0.54 -20.99 -23.46
CA ARG A 293 -0.49 -21.22 -24.46
C ARG A 293 -1.15 -19.90 -24.90
N VAL A 294 -1.14 -18.88 -24.06
CA VAL A 294 -1.52 -17.52 -24.41
C VAL A 294 -0.24 -16.69 -24.44
N ILE A 295 0.15 -16.21 -25.63
CA ILE A 295 1.39 -15.45 -25.84
C ILE A 295 0.98 -14.12 -26.48
N GLY A 296 1.55 -13.01 -26.01
CA GLY A 296 1.28 -11.69 -26.53
C GLY A 296 2.36 -10.69 -26.12
N GLY A 297 2.01 -9.43 -26.17
CA GLY A 297 2.89 -8.36 -25.72
C GLY A 297 2.22 -7.44 -24.70
N CYS A 298 3.04 -6.73 -23.91
CA CYS A 298 2.59 -5.67 -23.03
C CYS A 298 3.29 -4.36 -23.41
N CYS A 299 3.62 -3.50 -22.47
CA CYS A 299 4.14 -2.15 -22.73
C CYS A 299 5.26 -2.11 -23.77
N GLY A 300 5.15 -1.14 -24.71
CA GLY A 300 6.13 -0.94 -25.79
C GLY A 300 5.98 -1.84 -27.00
N THR A 301 5.15 -2.88 -26.96
CA THR A 301 4.90 -3.73 -28.14
C THR A 301 3.97 -3.04 -29.14
N THR A 302 4.17 -3.30 -30.40
CA THR A 302 3.45 -2.69 -31.54
C THR A 302 2.89 -3.79 -32.43
N PRO A 303 2.02 -3.48 -33.41
CA PRO A 303 1.54 -4.45 -34.37
C PRO A 303 2.66 -5.24 -35.09
N GLU A 304 3.82 -4.60 -35.34
CA GLU A 304 4.97 -5.25 -35.95
C GLU A 304 5.57 -6.34 -35.05
N HIS A 305 5.55 -6.13 -33.71
CA HIS A 305 5.98 -7.15 -32.75
C HIS A 305 5.04 -8.35 -32.80
N ILE A 306 3.73 -8.11 -32.78
CA ILE A 306 2.71 -9.16 -32.84
C ILE A 306 2.77 -9.92 -34.16
N ALA A 307 2.99 -9.24 -35.28
CA ALA A 307 3.16 -9.88 -36.59
C ALA A 307 4.41 -10.80 -36.63
N ALA A 308 5.53 -10.35 -36.04
CA ALA A 308 6.73 -11.15 -35.95
C ALA A 308 6.55 -12.38 -35.02
N MET A 309 5.84 -12.22 -33.90
CA MET A 309 5.49 -13.32 -33.00
C MET A 309 4.53 -14.32 -33.67
N ARG A 310 3.57 -13.86 -34.49
CA ARG A 310 2.69 -14.72 -35.28
C ARG A 310 3.50 -15.63 -36.22
N GLN A 311 4.44 -15.05 -36.95
CA GLN A 311 5.32 -15.84 -37.85
C GLN A 311 6.12 -16.87 -37.06
N ALA A 312 6.62 -16.52 -35.86
CA ALA A 312 7.37 -17.46 -35.04
C ALA A 312 6.48 -18.61 -34.51
N ILE A 313 5.21 -18.33 -34.13
CA ILE A 313 4.27 -19.37 -33.72
C ILE A 313 3.96 -20.32 -34.89
N ASP A 314 3.71 -19.78 -36.08
CA ASP A 314 3.35 -20.55 -37.25
C ASP A 314 4.51 -21.44 -37.74
N THR A 315 5.78 -21.00 -37.53
CA THR A 315 6.98 -21.77 -37.88
C THR A 315 7.41 -22.75 -36.80
N ALA A 316 6.94 -22.61 -35.56
CA ALA A 316 7.19 -23.53 -34.46
C ALA A 316 6.42 -24.84 -34.71
N SER A 317 7.01 -25.78 -35.47
CA SER A 317 6.43 -27.06 -35.87
C SER A 317 5.98 -27.88 -34.63
N PRO A 318 4.90 -28.69 -34.72
CA PRO A 318 4.43 -29.60 -33.67
C PRO A 318 5.47 -30.67 -33.24
N ALA A 319 6.54 -30.85 -33.98
CA ALA A 319 7.55 -31.92 -33.78
C ALA A 319 8.52 -31.69 -32.61
N HIS A 320 8.51 -30.55 -31.95
CA HIS A 320 9.40 -30.28 -30.80
C HIS A 320 8.72 -30.52 -29.43
N ARG A 321 7.73 -31.41 -29.36
CA ARG A 321 7.23 -31.99 -28.10
C ARG A 321 8.21 -33.07 -27.59
N GLN A 322 9.44 -32.75 -27.28
CA GLN A 322 10.21 -33.57 -26.36
C GLN A 322 9.84 -33.16 -24.92
N PRO A 323 9.51 -34.15 -24.05
CA PRO A 323 9.31 -33.82 -22.64
C PRO A 323 10.61 -33.22 -22.12
N ALA A 324 10.49 -32.07 -21.48
CA ALA A 324 11.60 -31.40 -20.83
C ALA A 324 12.34 -32.41 -19.95
N THR A 325 13.60 -32.67 -20.25
CA THR A 325 14.49 -33.35 -19.34
C THR A 325 14.53 -32.53 -18.08
N HIS A 326 14.08 -33.14 -17.00
CA HIS A 326 14.01 -32.53 -15.67
C HIS A 326 15.35 -31.90 -15.30
N PHE A 327 15.45 -30.59 -15.46
CA PHE A 327 16.47 -29.83 -14.78
C PHE A 327 16.10 -29.89 -13.30
N ARG A 328 16.80 -30.71 -12.56
CA ARG A 328 16.68 -30.79 -11.11
C ARG A 328 17.14 -29.45 -10.58
N ALA A 329 16.19 -28.57 -10.25
CA ALA A 329 16.48 -27.39 -9.47
C ALA A 329 17.24 -27.85 -8.20
N PRO A 330 18.30 -27.14 -7.79
CA PRO A 330 18.94 -27.46 -6.53
C PRO A 330 17.84 -27.44 -5.46
N VAL A 331 17.66 -28.56 -4.78
CA VAL A 331 16.78 -28.68 -3.63
C VAL A 331 17.31 -27.67 -2.62
N ILE A 332 16.63 -26.53 -2.50
CA ILE A 332 16.81 -25.68 -1.34
C ILE A 332 16.33 -26.55 -0.19
N GLY A 333 17.29 -26.97 0.65
CA GLY A 333 17.02 -27.77 1.82
C GLY A 333 15.92 -27.15 2.69
N PRO A 334 15.30 -27.92 3.58
CA PRO A 334 14.22 -27.44 4.42
C PRO A 334 14.66 -26.12 5.07
N THR A 335 13.83 -25.11 4.94
CA THR A 335 14.02 -23.82 5.62
C THR A 335 14.39 -24.08 7.06
N PRO A 336 15.52 -23.57 7.58
CA PRO A 336 15.89 -23.76 8.96
C PRO A 336 14.74 -23.26 9.83
N THR A 337 14.16 -24.13 10.62
CA THR A 337 13.05 -23.84 11.54
C THR A 337 13.50 -23.01 12.75
N ALA A 338 14.76 -22.59 12.79
CA ALA A 338 15.28 -21.61 13.73
C ALA A 338 15.72 -20.39 12.93
N ASN A 339 14.95 -19.31 12.99
CA ASN A 339 15.32 -18.03 12.43
C ASN A 339 16.51 -17.48 13.24
N PRO A 340 17.76 -17.45 12.69
CA PRO A 340 18.92 -16.95 13.43
C PRO A 340 18.79 -15.47 13.84
N TRP A 341 17.83 -14.74 13.23
CA TRP A 341 17.58 -13.32 13.41
C TRP A 341 16.72 -12.98 14.64
N LEU A 342 16.24 -14.00 15.40
CA LEU A 342 15.55 -13.80 16.69
C LEU A 342 16.48 -13.29 17.81
N GLN A 343 17.74 -12.97 17.53
CA GLN A 343 18.72 -12.50 18.51
C GLN A 343 19.02 -11.00 18.44
N VAL A 344 18.27 -10.19 17.67
CA VAL A 344 18.46 -8.73 17.75
C VAL A 344 17.95 -8.26 19.11
N PRO A 345 18.82 -7.63 19.95
CA PRO A 345 18.43 -7.26 21.31
C PRO A 345 17.23 -6.30 21.29
N ARG A 346 16.19 -6.59 22.08
CA ARG A 346 15.07 -5.68 22.31
C ARG A 346 15.57 -4.35 22.84
N THR A 347 14.87 -3.25 22.54
CA THR A 347 15.21 -1.91 23.04
C THR A 347 15.15 -1.87 24.57
N PRO A 348 15.86 -0.93 25.24
CA PRO A 348 15.75 -0.74 26.69
C PRO A 348 14.29 -0.53 27.13
N LEU A 349 13.53 0.30 26.40
CA LEU A 349 12.10 0.51 26.61
C LEU A 349 11.33 -0.80 26.59
N GLN A 350 11.47 -1.61 25.54
CA GLN A 350 10.72 -2.86 25.42
C GLN A 350 11.09 -3.85 26.51
N ARG A 351 12.37 -3.91 26.91
CA ARG A 351 12.81 -4.78 28.02
C ARG A 351 12.17 -4.39 29.35
N LYS A 352 12.06 -3.08 29.64
CA LYS A 352 11.37 -2.60 30.85
C LYS A 352 9.89 -2.96 30.84
N LEU A 353 9.20 -2.70 29.73
CA LEU A 353 7.78 -3.04 29.56
C LEU A 353 7.52 -4.54 29.69
N ASP A 354 8.39 -5.39 29.12
CA ASP A 354 8.29 -6.86 29.20
C ASP A 354 8.47 -7.39 30.64
N ARG A 355 9.24 -6.68 31.48
CA ARG A 355 9.45 -7.02 32.89
C ARG A 355 8.38 -6.43 33.82
N GLY A 356 7.45 -5.64 33.29
CA GLY A 356 6.48 -4.89 34.09
C GLY A 356 7.12 -3.78 34.93
N GLU A 357 8.31 -3.29 34.54
CA GLU A 357 8.98 -2.17 35.17
C GLU A 357 8.36 -0.85 34.69
N PHE A 358 8.19 0.09 35.61
CA PHE A 358 7.59 1.38 35.29
C PHE A 358 8.50 2.24 34.42
N VAL A 359 7.94 2.81 33.35
CA VAL A 359 8.65 3.65 32.38
C VAL A 359 8.33 5.13 32.60
N ILE A 360 9.36 5.97 32.58
CA ILE A 360 9.24 7.43 32.62
C ILE A 360 9.79 8.00 31.33
N THR A 361 8.94 8.64 30.54
CA THR A 361 9.33 9.31 29.31
C THR A 361 8.88 10.77 29.29
N VAL A 362 9.64 11.63 28.61
CA VAL A 362 9.40 13.09 28.58
C VAL A 362 9.49 13.60 27.15
N GLU A 363 8.51 14.40 26.75
CA GLU A 363 8.43 15.02 25.44
C GLU A 363 9.47 16.11 25.22
N LEU A 364 10.06 16.14 24.04
CA LEU A 364 10.92 17.21 23.56
C LEU A 364 10.45 17.66 22.17
N ASP A 365 10.12 18.94 22.02
CA ASP A 365 9.82 19.52 20.71
C ASP A 365 11.11 19.88 19.97
N PRO A 366 11.32 19.39 18.73
CA PRO A 366 12.44 19.81 17.91
C PRO A 366 12.51 21.34 17.75
N PRO A 367 13.71 21.93 17.69
CA PRO A 367 13.85 23.38 17.55
C PRO A 367 13.36 23.86 16.17
N ARG A 368 12.85 25.08 16.10
CA ARG A 368 12.50 25.73 14.81
C ARG A 368 13.72 26.09 13.96
N GLY A 369 14.88 26.20 14.59
CA GLY A 369 16.17 26.43 13.93
C GLY A 369 17.03 25.17 13.92
N HIS A 370 18.35 25.35 13.81
CA HIS A 370 19.33 24.27 13.75
C HIS A 370 20.07 24.01 15.07
N SER A 371 19.83 24.81 16.13
CA SER A 371 20.48 24.62 17.43
C SER A 371 19.65 23.74 18.35
N VAL A 372 20.25 22.66 18.85
CA VAL A 372 19.67 21.73 19.81
C VAL A 372 20.13 21.96 21.26
N GLU A 373 20.92 22.99 21.53
CA GLU A 373 21.57 23.19 22.84
C GLU A 373 20.59 23.26 24.00
N HIS A 374 19.45 23.96 23.83
CA HIS A 374 18.40 24.03 24.86
C HIS A 374 17.80 22.64 25.16
N LEU A 375 17.56 21.82 24.13
CA LEU A 375 17.04 20.47 24.28
C LEU A 375 18.06 19.55 24.94
N VAL A 376 19.34 19.66 24.57
CA VAL A 376 20.43 18.89 25.19
C VAL A 376 20.55 19.20 26.67
N GLN A 377 20.47 20.49 27.07
CA GLN A 377 20.48 20.85 28.49
C GLN A 377 19.25 20.32 29.23
N GLY A 378 18.06 20.47 28.65
CA GLY A 378 16.83 19.91 29.21
C GLY A 378 16.92 18.39 29.37
N ALA A 379 17.35 17.66 28.33
CA ALA A 379 17.52 16.22 28.37
C ALA A 379 18.53 15.75 29.43
N LYS A 380 19.63 16.49 29.66
CA LYS A 380 20.57 16.19 30.75
C LYS A 380 19.92 16.32 32.13
N ILE A 381 19.15 17.40 32.36
CA ILE A 381 18.42 17.58 33.62
C ILE A 381 17.46 16.40 33.84
N LEU A 382 16.73 16.00 32.80
CA LEU A 382 15.78 14.87 32.86
C LEU A 382 16.48 13.53 33.11
N ARG A 383 17.62 13.27 32.45
CA ARG A 383 18.45 12.10 32.68
C ARG A 383 18.87 11.99 34.16
N ASP A 384 19.38 13.09 34.70
CA ASP A 384 19.88 13.15 36.08
C ASP A 384 18.74 13.00 37.11
N ARG A 385 17.47 13.12 36.67
CA ARG A 385 16.24 12.85 37.42
C ARG A 385 15.63 11.45 37.14
N GLY A 386 16.37 10.55 36.49
CA GLY A 386 15.96 9.16 36.29
C GLY A 386 14.92 8.94 35.19
N VAL A 387 14.81 9.84 34.22
CA VAL A 387 14.00 9.62 33.01
C VAL A 387 14.64 8.53 32.17
N ASP A 388 13.85 7.57 31.69
CA ASP A 388 14.33 6.42 30.93
C ASP A 388 14.65 6.76 29.49
N LEU A 389 13.78 7.57 28.86
CA LEU A 389 13.91 7.99 27.47
C LEU A 389 13.16 9.30 27.22
N VAL A 390 13.44 9.91 26.10
CA VAL A 390 12.73 11.13 25.67
C VAL A 390 11.98 10.89 24.36
N ASP A 391 10.80 11.50 24.26
CA ASP A 391 9.93 11.47 23.08
C ASP A 391 10.26 12.69 22.21
N ILE A 392 10.66 12.49 20.96
CA ILE A 392 10.95 13.57 20.03
C ILE A 392 9.79 13.73 19.04
N ASN A 393 9.13 14.87 19.05
CA ASN A 393 8.00 15.17 18.17
C ASN A 393 8.42 15.31 16.69
N ASP A 394 7.49 15.01 15.78
CA ASP A 394 7.67 15.12 14.32
C ASP A 394 6.72 16.17 13.72
N GLY A 395 7.15 17.43 13.71
CA GLY A 395 6.42 18.53 13.10
C GLY A 395 5.03 18.76 13.68
N SER A 396 4.93 18.88 15.01
CA SER A 396 3.68 19.14 15.74
C SER A 396 2.94 20.34 15.16
N LEU A 397 1.61 20.25 15.07
CA LEU A 397 0.71 21.26 14.52
C LEU A 397 1.02 21.69 13.08
N GLY A 398 1.74 20.89 12.28
CA GLY A 398 2.08 21.22 10.89
C GLY A 398 3.00 22.44 10.75
N ARG A 399 3.88 22.69 11.72
CA ARG A 399 4.85 23.79 11.74
C ARG A 399 6.26 23.31 11.37
N VAL A 400 7.07 24.21 10.81
CA VAL A 400 8.47 23.91 10.51
C VAL A 400 9.27 23.77 11.79
N SER A 401 9.98 22.66 11.90
CA SER A 401 10.98 22.36 12.93
C SER A 401 12.11 21.53 12.33
N MET A 402 13.19 21.34 13.07
CA MET A 402 14.22 20.36 12.71
C MET A 402 13.58 18.96 12.58
N GLY A 403 14.05 18.16 11.63
CA GLY A 403 13.55 16.80 11.44
C GLY A 403 13.74 15.93 12.67
N VAL A 404 12.79 15.03 12.92
CA VAL A 404 12.79 14.17 14.12
C VAL A 404 14.03 13.29 14.20
N LEU A 405 14.45 12.64 13.11
CA LEU A 405 15.60 11.74 13.11
C LEU A 405 16.92 12.44 13.48
N PRO A 406 17.34 13.55 12.82
CA PRO A 406 18.56 14.26 13.23
C PRO A 406 18.47 14.79 14.67
N THR A 407 17.30 15.24 15.14
CA THR A 407 17.13 15.65 16.54
C THR A 407 17.34 14.48 17.49
N ALA A 408 16.76 13.32 17.20
CA ALA A 408 16.88 12.09 18.00
C ALA A 408 18.34 11.65 18.13
N VAL A 409 19.08 11.63 17.02
CA VAL A 409 20.50 11.27 17.00
C VAL A 409 21.32 12.22 17.86
N LEU A 410 21.15 13.54 17.67
CA LEU A 410 21.91 14.56 18.42
C LEU A 410 21.62 14.50 19.93
N ILE A 411 20.37 14.27 20.33
CA ILE A 411 20.03 14.12 21.75
C ILE A 411 20.66 12.85 22.31
N ARG A 412 20.53 11.71 21.65
CA ARG A 412 21.10 10.45 22.12
C ARG A 412 22.62 10.51 22.24
N GLU A 413 23.32 11.01 21.24
CA GLU A 413 24.78 11.14 21.25
C GLU A 413 25.30 12.08 22.36
N ARG A 414 24.61 13.19 22.60
CA ARG A 414 25.07 14.21 23.54
C ARG A 414 24.64 13.98 24.99
N THR A 415 23.64 13.12 25.22
CA THR A 415 23.08 12.91 26.57
C THR A 415 23.15 11.47 27.06
N GLY A 416 23.25 10.49 26.14
CA GLY A 416 23.17 9.06 26.44
C GLY A 416 21.76 8.55 26.73
N LEU A 417 20.72 9.42 26.72
CA LEU A 417 19.33 8.99 26.86
C LEU A 417 18.87 8.24 25.62
N ASP A 418 18.08 7.18 25.82
CA ASP A 418 17.33 6.54 24.74
C ASP A 418 16.22 7.46 24.21
N VAL A 419 15.79 7.25 22.99
CA VAL A 419 14.84 8.12 22.30
C VAL A 419 13.69 7.29 21.77
N ASN A 420 12.46 7.80 21.95
CA ASN A 420 11.28 7.39 21.25
C ASN A 420 10.98 8.43 20.15
N MET A 421 11.10 8.03 18.91
CA MET A 421 10.86 8.92 17.77
C MET A 421 9.38 8.91 17.42
N HIS A 422 8.68 10.03 17.60
CA HIS A 422 7.36 10.21 17.01
C HIS A 422 7.54 10.25 15.49
N PHE A 423 6.82 9.43 14.76
CA PHE A 423 7.02 9.33 13.33
C PHE A 423 5.68 9.47 12.60
N THR A 424 5.60 10.48 11.72
CA THR A 424 4.35 10.83 11.03
C THR A 424 4.36 10.40 9.57
N CYS A 425 3.15 10.18 9.03
CA CYS A 425 2.94 9.84 7.62
C CYS A 425 2.65 11.08 6.74
N ARG A 426 2.62 12.28 7.33
CA ARG A 426 2.16 13.51 6.65
C ARG A 426 3.06 13.94 5.50
N ASP A 427 4.36 14.01 5.74
CA ASP A 427 5.32 14.67 4.84
C ASP A 427 6.12 13.67 4.01
N ARG A 428 5.91 12.37 4.21
CA ARG A 428 6.69 11.28 3.60
C ARG A 428 5.78 10.37 2.79
N ASN A 429 6.22 10.06 1.57
CA ASN A 429 5.62 8.95 0.82
C ASN A 429 6.13 7.60 1.37
N LEU A 430 5.54 6.51 0.90
CA LEU A 430 5.86 5.16 1.40
C LEU A 430 7.34 4.78 1.23
N LEU A 431 8.03 5.29 0.20
CA LEU A 431 9.47 5.10 0.02
C LEU A 431 10.26 5.88 1.07
N GLY A 432 9.94 7.16 1.27
CA GLY A 432 10.58 8.01 2.28
C GLY A 432 10.38 7.50 3.71
N ILE A 433 9.19 6.97 4.03
CA ILE A 433 8.90 6.32 5.32
C ILE A 433 9.90 5.19 5.58
N GLN A 434 10.07 4.28 4.62
CA GLN A 434 10.95 3.13 4.78
C GLN A 434 12.43 3.53 4.80
N ALA A 435 12.84 4.47 3.94
CA ALA A 435 14.21 4.97 3.91
C ALA A 435 14.60 5.62 5.25
N ASP A 436 13.74 6.47 5.81
CA ASP A 436 13.99 7.12 7.10
C ASP A 436 14.01 6.10 8.25
N LEU A 437 13.12 5.09 8.24
CA LEU A 437 13.12 4.02 9.26
C LEU A 437 14.38 3.16 9.18
N LEU A 438 14.82 2.74 7.99
CA LEU A 438 16.07 2.01 7.83
C LEU A 438 17.27 2.85 8.31
N GLY A 439 17.29 4.15 7.98
CA GLY A 439 18.28 5.10 8.47
C GLY A 439 18.25 5.25 10.00
N ALA A 440 17.07 5.34 10.59
CA ALA A 440 16.88 5.40 12.05
C ALA A 440 17.44 4.14 12.73
N HIS A 441 17.13 2.95 12.19
CA HIS A 441 17.66 1.70 12.72
C HIS A 441 19.17 1.61 12.63
N ALA A 442 19.77 2.03 11.49
CA ALA A 442 21.22 2.07 11.30
C ALA A 442 21.92 3.01 12.29
N LEU A 443 21.24 4.08 12.72
CA LEU A 443 21.69 5.04 13.73
C LEU A 443 21.27 4.64 15.15
N ASP A 444 20.78 3.41 15.34
CA ASP A 444 20.33 2.83 16.61
C ASP A 444 19.18 3.60 17.29
N ILE A 445 18.36 4.32 16.52
CA ILE A 445 17.09 4.91 16.96
C ILE A 445 15.99 3.88 16.67
N ARG A 446 15.54 3.16 17.70
CA ARG A 446 14.72 1.95 17.52
C ARG A 446 13.36 1.94 18.23
N ASN A 447 13.01 2.99 18.99
CA ASN A 447 11.66 3.13 19.54
C ASN A 447 10.88 4.13 18.66
N ILE A 448 9.70 3.72 18.20
CA ILE A 448 8.86 4.49 17.26
C ILE A 448 7.44 4.62 17.80
N LEU A 449 6.96 5.83 17.98
CA LEU A 449 5.53 6.10 18.15
C LEU A 449 4.91 6.40 16.78
N ALA A 450 4.12 5.47 16.28
CA ALA A 450 3.52 5.57 14.95
C ALA A 450 2.32 6.52 14.96
N LEU A 451 2.42 7.63 14.23
CA LEU A 451 1.41 8.68 14.16
C LEU A 451 0.94 8.92 12.71
N LYS A 452 -0.28 9.40 12.55
CA LYS A 452 -0.74 9.91 11.26
C LYS A 452 -0.10 11.26 10.93
N GLY A 453 0.03 12.13 11.90
CA GLY A 453 0.42 13.53 11.76
C GLY A 453 -0.77 14.46 11.50
N ASP A 454 -0.64 15.70 11.94
CA ASP A 454 -1.64 16.77 11.74
C ASP A 454 -1.63 17.23 10.29
N PRO A 455 -2.79 17.53 9.67
CA PRO A 455 -2.81 18.04 8.31
C PRO A 455 -2.13 19.42 8.23
N PRO A 456 -1.45 19.78 7.11
CA PRO A 456 -0.74 21.06 6.96
C PRO A 456 -1.62 22.29 7.19
N ARG A 457 -2.92 22.18 6.90
CA ARG A 457 -3.91 23.26 7.15
C ARG A 457 -4.05 23.68 8.62
N SER A 458 -3.55 22.85 9.55
CA SER A 458 -3.53 23.16 10.99
C SER A 458 -2.33 24.02 11.39
N GLY A 459 -1.36 24.25 10.51
CA GLY A 459 -0.12 24.97 10.76
C GLY A 459 0.11 26.16 9.84
N ASP A 460 1.37 26.61 9.80
CA ASP A 460 1.79 27.83 9.11
C ASP A 460 1.77 27.68 7.56
N TYR A 461 1.78 26.44 7.05
CA TYR A 461 1.87 26.14 5.61
C TYR A 461 0.64 25.38 5.10
N ALA A 462 -0.53 25.98 5.21
CA ALA A 462 -1.82 25.36 4.88
C ALA A 462 -1.93 24.81 3.44
N ARG A 463 -1.08 25.29 2.52
CA ARG A 463 -1.02 24.84 1.11
C ARG A 463 0.05 23.79 0.83
N ALA A 464 0.84 23.39 1.84
CA ALA A 464 1.80 22.32 1.65
C ALA A 464 1.07 21.01 1.32
N THR A 465 1.62 20.23 0.40
CA THR A 465 1.04 18.94 0.00
C THR A 465 1.22 17.93 1.13
N ALA A 466 0.11 17.40 1.63
CA ALA A 466 0.13 16.26 2.54
C ALA A 466 0.12 14.96 1.73
N VAL A 467 1.02 14.04 2.05
CA VAL A 467 1.18 12.78 1.31
C VAL A 467 0.19 11.73 1.81
N PHE A 468 0.32 11.32 3.07
CA PHE A 468 -0.55 10.33 3.71
C PHE A 468 -0.77 9.05 2.89
N ASP A 469 0.25 8.51 2.25
CA ASP A 469 0.17 7.21 1.56
C ASP A 469 -0.32 6.10 2.50
N VAL A 470 0.04 6.20 3.78
CA VAL A 470 -0.45 5.35 4.86
C VAL A 470 -0.90 6.20 6.06
N GLY A 471 -1.70 5.61 6.94
CA GLY A 471 -2.02 6.17 8.25
C GLY A 471 -1.25 5.45 9.36
N ALA A 472 -1.52 5.79 10.64
CA ALA A 472 -0.81 5.20 11.77
C ALA A 472 -0.85 3.64 11.78
N VAL A 473 -1.98 3.04 11.43
CA VAL A 473 -2.11 1.57 11.35
C VAL A 473 -1.22 0.99 10.25
N GLY A 474 -1.21 1.61 9.06
CA GLY A 474 -0.34 1.19 7.96
C GLY A 474 1.15 1.39 8.29
N LEU A 475 1.50 2.47 9.00
CA LEU A 475 2.87 2.69 9.46
C LEU A 475 3.33 1.60 10.44
N ILE A 476 2.49 1.19 11.39
CA ILE A 476 2.79 0.07 12.31
C ILE A 476 3.04 -1.21 11.52
N GLU A 477 2.24 -1.48 10.50
CA GLU A 477 2.41 -2.64 9.63
C GLU A 477 3.73 -2.57 8.83
N VAL A 478 4.10 -1.38 8.34
CA VAL A 478 5.42 -1.17 7.69
C VAL A 478 6.55 -1.50 8.65
N VAL A 479 6.52 -0.96 9.88
CA VAL A 479 7.55 -1.24 10.91
C VAL A 479 7.61 -2.74 11.24
N ARG A 480 6.46 -3.41 11.38
CA ARG A 480 6.40 -4.86 11.62
C ARG A 480 7.07 -5.64 10.50
N ARG A 481 6.80 -5.28 9.22
CA ARG A 481 7.45 -5.92 8.07
C ARG A 481 8.95 -5.69 8.03
N LEU A 482 9.42 -4.49 8.33
CA LEU A 482 10.85 -4.21 8.45
C LEU A 482 11.49 -5.09 9.55
N ASN A 483 10.81 -5.32 10.66
CA ASN A 483 11.24 -6.23 11.72
C ASN A 483 11.22 -7.72 11.28
N GLU A 484 10.51 -8.07 10.22
CA GLU A 484 10.53 -9.39 9.58
C GLU A 484 11.57 -9.48 8.45
N GLY A 485 12.32 -8.41 8.19
CA GLY A 485 13.29 -8.33 7.10
C GLY A 485 12.65 -8.12 5.73
N LEU A 486 11.45 -7.53 5.70
CA LEU A 486 10.69 -7.26 4.49
C LEU A 486 10.38 -5.77 4.39
N ASP A 487 10.39 -5.21 3.17
CA ASP A 487 9.83 -3.89 2.89
C ASP A 487 8.29 -3.93 2.84
N ALA A 488 7.66 -2.77 2.64
CA ALA A 488 6.20 -2.67 2.53
C ALA A 488 5.62 -3.42 1.32
N ALA A 489 6.41 -3.61 0.26
CA ALA A 489 6.03 -4.38 -0.91
C ALA A 489 6.23 -5.90 -0.70
N GLY A 490 6.97 -6.29 0.36
CA GLY A 490 7.27 -7.68 0.70
C GLY A 490 8.61 -8.17 0.12
N ASN A 491 9.43 -7.27 -0.43
CA ASN A 491 10.78 -7.63 -0.87
C ASN A 491 11.68 -7.88 0.36
N ARG A 492 12.58 -8.83 0.25
CA ARG A 492 13.55 -9.12 1.31
C ARG A 492 14.56 -7.99 1.41
N LEU A 493 14.73 -7.47 2.61
CA LEU A 493 15.86 -6.65 3.01
C LEU A 493 17.00 -7.57 3.47
N GLY A 494 18.24 -7.10 3.45
CA GLY A 494 19.39 -7.92 3.83
C GLY A 494 19.25 -8.49 5.25
N GLU A 495 18.87 -7.64 6.22
CA GLU A 495 18.70 -8.02 7.62
C GLU A 495 17.38 -7.44 8.18
N PRO A 496 16.71 -8.13 9.12
CA PRO A 496 15.54 -7.60 9.80
C PRO A 496 15.92 -6.45 10.73
N THR A 497 15.02 -5.47 10.87
CA THR A 497 15.15 -4.43 11.88
C THR A 497 14.66 -4.92 13.25
N ALA A 498 14.88 -4.11 14.29
CA ALA A 498 14.51 -4.45 15.67
C ALA A 498 13.82 -3.25 16.36
N PHE A 499 12.81 -2.71 15.71
CA PHE A 499 12.02 -1.62 16.28
C PHE A 499 11.08 -2.11 17.38
N SER A 500 10.97 -1.30 18.44
CA SER A 500 9.84 -1.29 19.35
C SER A 500 8.85 -0.23 18.85
N VAL A 501 7.64 -0.66 18.46
CA VAL A 501 6.63 0.23 17.88
C VAL A 501 5.43 0.39 18.81
N GLY A 502 5.16 1.64 19.16
CA GLY A 502 3.97 2.06 19.91
C GLY A 502 2.95 2.81 19.06
N ALA A 503 1.80 3.05 19.63
CA ALA A 503 0.74 3.82 19.00
C ALA A 503 0.02 4.76 19.99
N ALA A 504 -0.44 5.91 19.49
CA ALA A 504 -1.21 6.84 20.29
C ALA A 504 -2.63 6.32 20.60
N LEU A 505 -3.17 6.67 21.78
CA LEU A 505 -4.52 6.39 22.23
C LEU A 505 -5.18 7.67 22.76
N ASN A 506 -6.42 7.95 22.35
CA ASN A 506 -7.20 9.04 22.91
C ASN A 506 -8.41 8.49 23.71
N PRO A 507 -8.28 8.32 25.03
CA PRO A 507 -9.34 7.74 25.86
C PRO A 507 -10.56 8.65 26.05
N VAL A 508 -10.44 9.93 25.70
CA VAL A 508 -11.51 10.94 25.79
C VAL A 508 -11.99 11.43 24.43
N ALA A 509 -11.82 10.58 23.39
CA ALA A 509 -12.32 10.87 22.05
C ALA A 509 -13.85 11.07 22.03
N ASP A 510 -14.33 11.95 21.16
CA ASP A 510 -15.77 12.22 21.01
C ASP A 510 -16.56 10.98 20.54
N ASP A 511 -15.93 10.08 19.77
CA ASP A 511 -16.47 8.77 19.38
C ASP A 511 -15.61 7.65 20.00
N PRO A 512 -15.92 7.20 21.23
CA PRO A 512 -15.19 6.15 21.91
C PRO A 512 -15.20 4.80 21.17
N GLU A 513 -16.30 4.46 20.49
CA GLU A 513 -16.39 3.19 19.75
C GLU A 513 -15.47 3.17 18.54
N ARG A 514 -15.33 4.28 17.85
CA ARG A 514 -14.35 4.44 16.77
C ARG A 514 -12.92 4.29 17.30
N GLU A 515 -12.62 4.91 18.45
CA GLU A 515 -11.28 4.81 19.05
C GLU A 515 -10.97 3.38 19.53
N ILE A 516 -11.96 2.67 20.09
CA ILE A 516 -11.83 1.25 20.45
C ILE A 516 -11.55 0.38 19.21
N ARG A 517 -12.27 0.60 18.11
CA ARG A 517 -11.98 -0.10 16.85
C ARG A 517 -10.57 0.21 16.36
N LEU A 518 -10.13 1.46 16.45
CA LEU A 518 -8.80 1.89 16.04
C LEU A 518 -7.71 1.29 16.94
N LEU A 519 -7.90 1.26 18.25
CA LEU A 519 -7.06 0.58 19.21
C LEU A 519 -6.81 -0.88 18.79
N ARG A 520 -7.89 -1.65 18.57
CA ARG A 520 -7.80 -3.05 18.15
C ARG A 520 -7.03 -3.22 16.84
N ARG A 521 -7.26 -2.34 15.86
CA ARG A 521 -6.52 -2.35 14.59
C ARG A 521 -5.04 -2.05 14.76
N LYS A 522 -4.67 -1.09 15.62
CA LYS A 522 -3.26 -0.74 15.92
C LYS A 522 -2.53 -1.93 16.55
N VAL A 523 -3.15 -2.60 17.52
CA VAL A 523 -2.57 -3.79 18.16
C VAL A 523 -2.46 -4.96 17.18
N SER A 524 -3.50 -5.23 16.39
CA SER A 524 -3.48 -6.27 15.36
C SER A 524 -2.42 -6.03 14.27
N ALA A 525 -2.11 -4.77 13.98
CA ALA A 525 -1.05 -4.39 13.04
C ALA A 525 0.37 -4.59 13.61
N GLY A 526 0.50 -4.74 14.94
CA GLY A 526 1.78 -5.03 15.59
C GLY A 526 2.24 -3.99 16.62
N ALA A 527 1.39 -3.06 17.07
CA ALA A 527 1.74 -2.16 18.16
C ALA A 527 2.03 -2.95 19.44
N GLN A 528 3.19 -2.69 20.05
CA GLN A 528 3.70 -3.43 21.21
C GLN A 528 3.41 -2.70 22.52
N TRP A 529 3.08 -1.43 22.48
CA TRP A 529 2.68 -0.57 23.60
C TRP A 529 1.84 0.60 23.10
N LEU A 530 1.16 1.27 24.03
CA LEU A 530 0.32 2.45 23.72
C LEU A 530 0.75 3.64 24.57
N GLN A 531 0.53 4.85 24.03
CA GLN A 531 0.79 6.12 24.71
C GLN A 531 -0.44 7.01 24.59
N THR A 532 -0.95 7.54 25.72
CA THR A 532 -2.18 8.32 25.67
C THR A 532 -1.93 9.80 25.38
N GLN A 533 -2.97 10.48 24.90
CA GLN A 533 -3.10 11.94 25.05
C GLN A 533 -3.09 12.30 26.55
N PRO A 534 -2.92 13.61 26.93
CA PRO A 534 -2.98 14.02 28.34
C PRO A 534 -4.25 13.54 29.05
N VAL A 535 -4.08 12.88 30.19
CA VAL A 535 -5.19 12.35 31.01
C VAL A 535 -5.18 13.06 32.37
N TYR A 536 -6.33 13.63 32.75
CA TYR A 536 -6.56 14.26 34.05
C TYR A 536 -7.63 13.54 34.89
N ASP A 537 -8.30 12.54 34.31
CA ASP A 537 -9.32 11.69 34.94
C ASP A 537 -8.99 10.23 34.64
N LEU A 538 -8.35 9.58 35.61
CA LEU A 538 -7.97 8.16 35.49
C LEU A 538 -9.17 7.22 35.53
N GLU A 539 -10.27 7.62 36.16
CA GLU A 539 -11.50 6.82 36.16
C GLU A 539 -12.15 6.83 34.76
N ALA A 540 -12.09 7.97 34.03
CA ALA A 540 -12.54 8.02 32.65
C ALA A 540 -11.68 7.11 31.75
N LEU A 541 -10.37 7.06 31.98
CA LEU A 541 -9.46 6.13 31.30
C LEU A 541 -9.86 4.67 31.59
N ASP A 542 -10.10 4.31 32.84
CA ASP A 542 -10.51 2.94 33.22
C ASP A 542 -11.86 2.56 32.61
N ARG A 543 -12.84 3.47 32.63
CA ARG A 543 -14.13 3.24 31.96
C ARG A 543 -13.95 2.99 30.46
N PHE A 544 -13.09 3.76 29.79
CA PHE A 544 -12.76 3.53 28.38
C PHE A 544 -12.10 2.16 28.14
N LEU A 545 -11.11 1.82 28.94
CA LEU A 545 -10.42 0.52 28.83
C LEU A 545 -11.36 -0.66 29.12
N SER A 546 -12.24 -0.53 30.11
CA SER A 546 -13.24 -1.56 30.42
C SER A 546 -14.21 -1.78 29.23
N ARG A 547 -14.65 -0.72 28.57
CA ARG A 547 -15.46 -0.83 27.32
C ARG A 547 -14.68 -1.48 26.17
N ALA A 548 -13.39 -1.24 26.11
CA ALA A 548 -12.52 -1.87 25.10
C ALA A 548 -12.28 -3.37 25.33
N GLY A 549 -12.58 -3.89 26.52
CA GLY A 549 -12.29 -5.23 26.96
C GLY A 549 -10.89 -5.37 27.58
N GLY A 550 -10.33 -4.29 28.11
CA GLY A 550 -8.97 -4.16 28.63
C GLY A 550 -7.99 -3.51 27.68
N CYS A 551 -6.75 -3.35 28.13
CA CYS A 551 -5.63 -2.93 27.29
C CYS A 551 -4.75 -4.14 26.99
N PRO A 552 -4.66 -4.59 25.73
CA PRO A 552 -3.96 -5.84 25.40
C PRO A 552 -2.44 -5.72 25.38
N VAL A 553 -1.89 -4.50 25.50
CA VAL A 553 -0.46 -4.20 25.52
C VAL A 553 -0.16 -3.15 26.61
N PRO A 554 1.10 -3.00 27.08
CA PRO A 554 1.45 -1.99 28.07
C PRO A 554 0.98 -0.58 27.68
N LEU A 555 0.47 0.18 28.66
CA LEU A 555 -0.04 1.54 28.48
C LEU A 555 0.82 2.55 29.25
N ILE A 556 1.34 3.55 28.52
CA ILE A 556 2.06 4.71 29.04
C ILE A 556 1.08 5.89 29.04
N VAL A 557 0.82 6.49 30.20
CA VAL A 557 -0.22 7.50 30.35
C VAL A 557 0.36 8.90 30.25
N GLY A 558 -0.22 9.73 29.40
CA GLY A 558 0.17 11.12 29.20
C GLY A 558 -0.25 12.03 30.34
N VAL A 559 0.65 12.85 30.86
CA VAL A 559 0.39 13.90 31.85
C VAL A 559 1.05 15.20 31.40
N LEU A 560 0.27 16.28 31.37
CA LEU A 560 0.71 17.61 31.00
C LEU A 560 0.48 18.55 32.19
N PRO A 561 1.55 19.01 32.90
CA PRO A 561 1.43 19.89 34.05
C PRO A 561 0.77 21.21 33.68
N LEU A 562 -0.19 21.66 34.49
CA LEU A 562 -0.91 22.91 34.28
C LEU A 562 -0.14 24.11 34.86
N HIS A 563 0.00 25.19 34.07
CA HIS A 563 0.76 26.36 34.49
C HIS A 563 -0.08 27.48 35.09
N SER A 564 -1.37 27.57 34.69
CA SER A 564 -2.29 28.61 35.13
C SER A 564 -3.73 28.20 34.86
N ALA A 565 -4.70 28.90 35.49
CA ALA A 565 -6.12 28.72 35.19
C ALA A 565 -6.42 28.95 33.70
N ARG A 566 -5.84 29.99 33.11
CA ARG A 566 -6.01 30.29 31.67
C ARG A 566 -5.49 29.14 30.80
N HIS A 567 -4.35 28.54 31.15
CA HIS A 567 -3.80 27.38 30.45
C HIS A 567 -4.73 26.17 30.55
N ALA A 568 -5.27 25.89 31.74
CA ALA A 568 -6.23 24.81 31.95
C ALA A 568 -7.52 25.00 31.13
N ASP A 569 -8.07 26.22 31.12
CA ASP A 569 -9.28 26.53 30.35
C ASP A 569 -9.01 26.48 28.82
N PHE A 570 -7.87 26.95 28.36
CA PHE A 570 -7.43 26.84 26.95
C PHE A 570 -7.36 25.36 26.51
N LEU A 571 -6.62 24.54 27.27
CA LEU A 571 -6.49 23.11 26.95
C LEU A 571 -7.85 22.40 26.92
N HIS A 572 -8.72 22.70 27.85
CA HIS A 572 -10.04 22.08 27.95
C HIS A 572 -10.99 22.45 26.81
N ASN A 573 -10.99 23.73 26.41
CA ASN A 573 -11.97 24.28 25.48
C ASN A 573 -11.51 24.37 24.04
N GLU A 574 -10.19 24.53 23.81
CA GLU A 574 -9.64 24.83 22.48
C GLU A 574 -8.76 23.71 21.93
N VAL A 575 -8.25 22.79 22.76
CA VAL A 575 -7.40 21.68 22.31
C VAL A 575 -8.22 20.38 22.18
N PRO A 576 -8.46 19.88 20.97
CA PRO A 576 -9.21 18.64 20.76
C PRO A 576 -8.54 17.46 21.47
N GLY A 577 -9.34 16.63 22.15
CA GLY A 577 -8.84 15.42 22.80
C GLY A 577 -8.27 15.62 24.20
N ILE A 578 -8.35 16.83 24.77
CA ILE A 578 -7.98 17.11 26.16
C ILE A 578 -9.25 17.48 26.95
N ARG A 579 -9.50 16.78 28.03
CA ARG A 579 -10.62 17.03 28.95
C ARG A 579 -10.08 17.20 30.36
N ILE A 580 -10.27 18.37 30.96
CA ILE A 580 -9.82 18.67 32.33
C ILE A 580 -11.04 18.75 33.23
N PRO A 581 -11.15 17.91 34.27
CA PRO A 581 -12.27 17.96 35.24
C PRO A 581 -12.47 19.34 35.84
N GLU A 582 -13.73 19.71 36.08
CA GLU A 582 -14.05 21.02 36.63
C GLU A 582 -13.41 21.25 38.00
N ALA A 583 -13.32 20.21 38.85
CA ALA A 583 -12.65 20.30 40.14
C ALA A 583 -11.20 20.78 40.03
N ILE A 584 -10.43 20.28 39.02
CA ILE A 584 -9.05 20.71 38.78
C ILE A 584 -9.02 22.17 38.28
N ARG A 585 -9.88 22.51 37.31
CA ARG A 585 -9.97 23.89 36.80
C ARG A 585 -10.36 24.89 37.88
N ALA A 586 -11.30 24.54 38.75
CA ALA A 586 -11.69 25.36 39.89
C ALA A 586 -10.53 25.57 40.89
N ARG A 587 -9.77 24.50 41.21
CA ARG A 587 -8.54 24.62 42.04
C ARG A 587 -7.54 25.56 41.41
N MET A 588 -7.30 25.45 40.10
CA MET A 588 -6.38 26.34 39.37
C MET A 588 -6.83 27.80 39.42
N ARG A 589 -8.14 28.08 39.29
CA ARG A 589 -8.68 29.45 39.40
C ARG A 589 -8.54 30.02 40.82
N GLN A 590 -8.80 29.21 41.84
CA GLN A 590 -8.68 29.61 43.25
C GLN A 590 -7.23 29.87 43.68
N ALA A 591 -6.29 29.13 43.05
CA ALA A 591 -4.86 29.23 43.40
C ALA A 591 -4.20 30.57 43.00
N SER A 592 -4.79 31.32 42.05
CA SER A 592 -4.28 32.62 41.58
C SER A 592 -2.76 32.58 41.28
N GLU A 593 -1.93 33.29 42.05
CA GLU A 593 -0.47 33.33 41.89
C GLU A 593 0.23 31.98 42.17
N ARG A 594 -0.40 31.10 42.96
CA ARG A 594 0.10 29.75 43.25
C ARG A 594 -0.33 28.69 42.22
N ALA A 595 -0.97 29.11 41.13
CA ALA A 595 -1.53 28.17 40.16
C ALA A 595 -0.50 27.18 39.58
N LEU A 596 0.74 27.61 39.33
CA LEU A 596 1.81 26.72 38.89
C LEU A 596 2.12 25.62 39.91
N ALA A 597 2.27 25.96 41.18
CA ALA A 597 2.51 24.99 42.24
C ALA A 597 1.36 23.99 42.35
N VAL A 598 0.09 24.47 42.29
CA VAL A 598 -1.10 23.60 42.28
C VAL A 598 -1.14 22.68 41.03
N GLY A 599 -0.67 23.16 39.90
CA GLY A 599 -0.53 22.36 38.67
C GLY A 599 0.50 21.26 38.81
N ILE A 600 1.64 21.56 39.43
CA ILE A 600 2.70 20.59 39.74
C ILE A 600 2.18 19.53 40.74
N GLU A 601 1.57 19.98 41.87
CA GLU A 601 0.97 19.07 42.86
C GLU A 601 -0.07 18.15 42.24
N THR A 602 -0.92 18.67 41.32
CA THR A 602 -1.90 17.87 40.59
C THR A 602 -1.24 16.83 39.70
N ALA A 603 -0.18 17.19 38.97
CA ALA A 603 0.57 16.27 38.14
C ALA A 603 1.28 15.20 38.99
N GLN A 604 1.88 15.56 40.13
CA GLN A 604 2.50 14.62 41.07
C GLN A 604 1.48 13.58 41.59
N GLN A 605 0.28 14.01 41.97
CA GLN A 605 -0.79 13.11 42.39
C GLN A 605 -1.18 12.12 41.29
N LEU A 606 -1.37 12.64 40.06
CA LEU A 606 -1.67 11.77 38.91
C LEU A 606 -0.55 10.77 38.64
N VAL A 607 0.70 11.21 38.65
CA VAL A 607 1.86 10.35 38.42
C VAL A 607 1.96 9.23 39.46
N GLN A 608 1.72 9.51 40.74
CA GLN A 608 1.70 8.50 41.80
C GLN A 608 0.59 7.46 41.61
N GLU A 609 -0.60 7.88 41.17
CA GLU A 609 -1.70 6.95 40.86
C GLU A 609 -1.41 6.13 39.58
N ILE A 610 -0.86 6.75 38.54
CA ILE A 610 -0.46 6.09 37.31
C ILE A 610 0.58 4.99 37.60
N ARG A 611 1.57 5.26 38.46
CA ARG A 611 2.59 4.29 38.84
C ARG A 611 2.04 3.00 39.46
N ARG A 612 0.89 3.09 40.11
CA ARG A 612 0.23 1.92 40.74
C ARG A 612 -0.59 1.08 39.77
N ARG A 613 -0.96 1.63 38.62
CA ARG A 613 -2.04 1.10 37.77
C ARG A 613 -1.61 0.81 36.33
N TYR A 614 -0.58 1.50 35.84
CA TYR A 614 -0.18 1.46 34.43
C TYR A 614 1.31 1.21 34.25
N ALA A 615 1.74 0.98 33.03
CA ALA A 615 3.12 0.58 32.71
C ALA A 615 4.11 1.76 32.66
N GLY A 616 3.63 2.99 32.58
CA GLY A 616 4.51 4.14 32.53
C GLY A 616 3.78 5.48 32.49
N VAL A 617 4.54 6.55 32.54
CA VAL A 617 4.09 7.93 32.38
C VAL A 617 4.84 8.65 31.27
N TYR A 618 4.10 9.43 30.48
CA TYR A 618 4.60 10.32 29.44
C TYR A 618 4.35 11.75 29.87
N LEU A 619 5.40 12.48 30.23
CA LEU A 619 5.32 13.85 30.71
C LEU A 619 5.55 14.84 29.57
N MET A 620 4.68 15.82 29.44
CA MET A 620 4.70 16.84 28.39
C MET A 620 5.08 18.20 28.99
N PRO A 621 6.32 18.69 28.80
CA PRO A 621 6.73 20.00 29.32
C PRO A 621 6.12 21.12 28.47
N SER A 622 5.04 21.72 28.95
CA SER A 622 4.47 22.90 28.29
C SER A 622 5.51 24.01 28.17
N PHE A 623 5.63 24.60 26.98
CA PHE A 623 6.54 25.73 26.72
C PHE A 623 8.03 25.41 26.95
N GLY A 624 8.43 24.14 26.85
CA GLY A 624 9.82 23.73 27.09
C GLY A 624 10.30 23.90 28.53
N ARG A 625 9.38 23.95 29.51
CA ARG A 625 9.67 24.10 30.94
C ARG A 625 10.08 22.76 31.55
N PHE A 626 11.31 22.33 31.26
CA PHE A 626 11.87 21.08 31.81
C PHE A 626 12.05 21.13 33.32
N ASP A 627 12.22 22.33 33.90
CA ASP A 627 12.23 22.59 35.33
C ASP A 627 10.91 22.14 36.01
N VAL A 628 9.77 22.45 35.42
CA VAL A 628 8.45 22.04 35.94
C VAL A 628 8.32 20.51 35.91
N VAL A 629 8.76 19.86 34.84
CA VAL A 629 8.76 18.41 34.77
C VAL A 629 9.70 17.79 35.79
N ALA A 630 10.89 18.40 36.01
CA ALA A 630 11.82 17.96 37.04
C ALA A 630 11.21 17.99 38.45
N GLU A 631 10.43 19.04 38.78
CA GLU A 631 9.68 19.12 40.04
C GLU A 631 8.55 18.06 40.12
N VAL A 632 7.88 17.75 39.01
CA VAL A 632 6.89 16.65 38.98
C VAL A 632 7.56 15.32 39.27
N LEU A 633 8.77 15.09 38.75
CA LEU A 633 9.53 13.86 38.96
C LEU A 633 9.98 13.69 40.42
N ASP A 634 10.06 14.74 41.23
CA ASP A 634 10.34 14.63 42.66
C ASP A 634 9.29 13.77 43.41
N ALA A 635 8.11 13.53 42.82
CA ALA A 635 7.11 12.61 43.35
C ALA A 635 7.53 11.12 43.31
N PHE A 636 8.59 10.78 42.58
CA PHE A 636 9.08 9.40 42.47
C PHE A 636 10.11 9.05 43.55
N TRP A 637 10.73 10.06 44.18
CA TRP A 637 11.80 9.96 45.15
C TRP A 637 11.36 10.46 46.53
#